data_9cdcfeb304424bbcee2d21acc20cd902
#
_entry.id   9cdcfeb304424bbcee2d21acc20cd902
#
_cell.length_a   1.000
_cell.length_b   1.000
_cell.length_c   1.000
_cell.angle_alpha   90.00
_cell.angle_beta   90.00
_cell.angle_gamma   90.00
#
_symmetry.space_group_name_H-M   'P 1'
#
loop_
_entity.id
_entity.type
_entity.pdbx_description
1 polymer ?
#
loop_
_entity_poly.entity_id
_entity_poly.type
_entity_poly.pdbx_seq_one_letter_code
_entity_poly.pdbx_strand_id
1 'polypeptide(L)'
;YRQQLHDLNQLTIVNYCAIFWEVTLFLGENPDQIELSLEQVAYEEQLVSQSIVSEDATRILVFFLHRAMLRFLFGEVNGAVEDILRARPQLAGIQGEVAEAGFYFYDSLIALSTELTDHQQRVVENQVQLKFWAEHAPMNYLHKWQLVEAEKCRVLGHREQAIDLYDQAIAGAQENGYIQEAALANELAAKFYLSRGKELIARAYLQEAHYYYQLWGATAKVRDLETRYAPLFTGTATGIKHSRTSSSGVALDLASVVKASQAISEEIMLDKLLSRLMKILIKNAGAQRGCLMLSTQGQLLMEAEGNQEEVTVLQSVPLQNCRSLSPGIINYVARTGESVVLDDATHEGQFTHDSYIREYQPKSVLCVPLMNQGQLISIVYLENNLTIGAFTADRLEVLKLLSSQAAISIQNAKLYTEVRKINQAYERFVPRQFLQFLRKSSIVDVQLGDQVQLEMSVLFADIRDFTALSETMTPEDNFKFINSYLSRMEPVISENYGFIDKYMGDGIMALFSGEADNAVKAGISMLQSLTEYNQYCANSGYAPIKIGIGINTGSLMLGTMGGQNRMDGTVISDAVNLAARVENLTKNYKVPLLITQHTYRRLINSSHYAIRSLDIVKVKGKSELVTVYEVFDTDIPEIKQAKLATKDIFEQGLSFYNQQNFTAASELFAKCLETCASDRAARIYLHRCIKCINTNSDDWIELSDSL
;
A
#
# COMPACT_ATOMS: atom_id res chain seq x y z
N TYR A 1 -2.00 7.47 -18.79
CA TYR A 1 -3.37 7.70 -18.29
C TYR A 1 -4.18 8.60 -19.23
N ARG A 2 -3.66 9.80 -19.63
CA ARG A 2 -4.34 10.71 -20.60
C ARG A 2 -4.61 10.02 -21.94
N GLN A 3 -3.64 9.29 -22.50
CA GLN A 3 -3.79 8.52 -23.74
C GLN A 3 -4.83 7.41 -23.59
N GLN A 4 -4.80 6.69 -22.46
CA GLN A 4 -5.80 5.63 -22.17
C GLN A 4 -7.23 6.16 -22.07
N LEU A 5 -7.42 7.34 -21.44
CA LEU A 5 -8.74 7.99 -21.38
C LEU A 5 -9.21 8.48 -22.75
N HIS A 6 -8.29 8.96 -23.58
CA HIS A 6 -8.58 9.35 -24.97
C HIS A 6 -9.00 8.13 -25.80
N ASP A 7 -8.29 7.01 -25.67
CA ASP A 7 -8.60 5.75 -26.35
C ASP A 7 -9.95 5.17 -25.91
N LEU A 8 -10.38 5.42 -24.67
CA LEU A 8 -11.69 5.08 -24.12
C LEU A 8 -12.80 6.10 -24.48
N ASN A 9 -12.52 7.11 -25.29
CA ASN A 9 -13.43 8.17 -25.69
C ASN A 9 -14.01 8.99 -24.49
N GLN A 10 -13.26 9.07 -23.38
CA GLN A 10 -13.64 9.83 -22.18
C GLN A 10 -13.15 11.29 -22.27
N LEU A 11 -13.56 12.00 -23.31
CA LEU A 11 -13.09 13.35 -23.64
C LEU A 11 -13.32 14.36 -22.53
N THR A 12 -14.42 14.29 -21.79
CA THR A 12 -14.74 15.18 -20.67
C THR A 12 -13.71 15.03 -19.55
N ILE A 13 -13.37 13.79 -19.16
CA ILE A 13 -12.38 13.52 -18.11
C ILE A 13 -10.97 13.91 -18.58
N VAL A 14 -10.63 13.65 -19.85
CA VAL A 14 -9.32 14.06 -20.44
C VAL A 14 -9.14 15.57 -20.33
N ASN A 15 -10.16 16.34 -20.68
CA ASN A 15 -10.12 17.80 -20.67
C ASN A 15 -10.09 18.35 -19.23
N TYR A 16 -10.76 17.69 -18.28
CA TYR A 16 -10.72 18.04 -16.87
C TYR A 16 -9.32 17.81 -16.28
N CYS A 17 -8.71 16.67 -16.55
CA CYS A 17 -7.34 16.37 -16.14
C CYS A 17 -6.30 17.30 -16.78
N ALA A 18 -6.57 17.85 -17.97
CA ALA A 18 -5.66 18.76 -18.64
C ALA A 18 -5.46 20.07 -17.84
N ILE A 19 -6.50 20.61 -17.22
CA ILE A 19 -6.43 21.85 -16.40
C ILE A 19 -5.47 21.63 -15.22
N PHE A 20 -5.60 20.52 -14.50
CA PHE A 20 -4.70 20.19 -13.37
C PHE A 20 -3.27 19.96 -13.83
N TRP A 21 -3.09 19.34 -14.98
CA TRP A 21 -1.78 19.11 -15.58
C TRP A 21 -1.07 20.39 -15.92
N GLU A 22 -1.76 21.37 -16.54
CA GLU A 22 -1.22 22.67 -16.89
C GLU A 22 -0.80 23.48 -15.66
N VAL A 23 -1.61 23.47 -14.59
CA VAL A 23 -1.24 24.08 -13.31
C VAL A 23 0.03 23.46 -12.74
N THR A 24 0.14 22.13 -12.80
CA THR A 24 1.31 21.39 -12.29
C THR A 24 2.56 21.70 -13.11
N LEU A 25 2.46 21.74 -14.43
CA LEU A 25 3.56 22.12 -15.31
C LEU A 25 4.00 23.56 -15.06
N PHE A 26 3.06 24.50 -14.97
CA PHE A 26 3.36 25.92 -14.71
C PHE A 26 4.11 26.10 -13.38
N LEU A 27 3.73 25.42 -12.33
CA LEU A 27 4.39 25.49 -11.02
C LEU A 27 5.76 24.80 -11.00
N GLY A 28 5.96 23.77 -11.84
CA GLY A 28 7.17 22.94 -11.90
C GLY A 28 8.22 23.37 -12.92
N GLU A 29 7.88 24.17 -13.93
CA GLU A 29 8.78 24.53 -15.04
C GLU A 29 9.58 25.83 -14.83
N ASN A 30 10.59 26.02 -15.71
CA ASN A 30 11.48 27.16 -15.68
C ASN A 30 10.76 28.44 -16.15
N PRO A 31 10.76 29.55 -15.40
CA PRO A 31 10.08 30.80 -15.80
C PRO A 31 10.52 31.37 -17.14
N ASP A 32 11.76 31.09 -17.58
CA ASP A 32 12.28 31.52 -18.89
C ASP A 32 11.63 30.81 -20.10
N GLN A 33 10.81 29.78 -19.85
CA GLN A 33 9.99 29.08 -20.85
C GLN A 33 8.50 29.47 -20.80
N ILE A 34 8.11 30.36 -19.89
CA ILE A 34 6.73 30.84 -19.68
C ILE A 34 6.44 32.09 -20.54
N GLU A 35 6.95 32.19 -21.73
CA GLU A 35 6.16 32.85 -22.79
C GLU A 35 5.08 31.80 -23.13
N LEU A 36 3.88 32.01 -22.58
CA LEU A 36 2.66 31.34 -23.06
C LEU A 36 2.72 31.35 -24.57
N SER A 37 3.05 30.23 -25.19
CA SER A 37 3.11 30.16 -26.65
C SER A 37 1.74 30.61 -27.16
N LEU A 38 1.69 31.36 -28.24
CA LEU A 38 0.42 31.78 -28.88
C LEU A 38 -0.52 30.56 -29.10
N GLU A 39 0.04 29.37 -29.21
CA GLU A 39 -0.69 28.10 -29.30
C GLU A 39 -1.36 27.72 -27.95
N GLN A 40 -0.76 27.98 -26.80
CA GLN A 40 -1.36 27.73 -25.47
C GLN A 40 -2.51 28.69 -25.19
N VAL A 41 -2.35 29.99 -25.52
CA VAL A 41 -3.42 30.99 -25.40
C VAL A 41 -4.60 30.62 -26.31
N ALA A 42 -4.35 30.24 -27.56
CA ALA A 42 -5.38 29.82 -28.49
C ALA A 42 -6.09 28.51 -28.03
N TYR A 43 -5.36 27.58 -27.43
CA TYR A 43 -5.94 26.36 -26.85
C TYR A 43 -6.82 26.66 -25.63
N GLU A 44 -6.39 27.56 -24.74
CA GLU A 44 -7.20 28.01 -23.60
C GLU A 44 -8.49 28.70 -24.04
N GLU A 45 -8.44 29.60 -25.04
CA GLU A 45 -9.61 30.25 -25.62
C GLU A 45 -10.56 29.23 -26.29
N GLN A 46 -10.00 28.23 -26.95
CA GLN A 46 -10.78 27.15 -27.55
C GLN A 46 -11.46 26.27 -26.50
N LEU A 47 -10.77 25.92 -25.41
CA LEU A 47 -11.34 25.14 -24.29
C LEU A 47 -12.49 25.90 -23.61
N VAL A 48 -12.30 27.19 -23.33
CA VAL A 48 -13.33 28.04 -22.73
C VAL A 48 -14.53 28.17 -23.69
N SER A 49 -14.30 28.41 -24.98
CA SER A 49 -15.36 28.55 -25.97
C SER A 49 -16.17 27.26 -26.12
N GLN A 50 -15.51 26.10 -26.15
CA GLN A 50 -16.18 24.79 -26.19
C GLN A 50 -16.99 24.50 -24.92
N SER A 51 -16.48 24.88 -23.75
CA SER A 51 -17.16 24.69 -22.47
C SER A 51 -18.39 25.60 -22.33
N ILE A 52 -18.34 26.82 -22.83
CA ILE A 52 -19.49 27.72 -22.90
C ILE A 52 -20.56 27.18 -23.84
N VAL A 53 -20.17 26.62 -24.99
CA VAL A 53 -21.11 26.01 -25.95
C VAL A 53 -21.75 24.72 -25.38
N SER A 54 -21.03 23.97 -24.58
CA SER A 54 -21.53 22.72 -23.94
C SER A 54 -22.24 22.95 -22.61
N GLU A 55 -22.32 24.19 -22.11
CA GLU A 55 -22.87 24.54 -20.78
C GLU A 55 -22.25 23.75 -19.60
N ASP A 56 -20.97 23.38 -19.72
CA ASP A 56 -20.23 22.64 -18.68
C ASP A 56 -19.77 23.60 -17.56
N ALA A 57 -20.66 23.85 -16.62
CA ALA A 57 -20.47 24.75 -15.48
C ALA A 57 -19.24 24.38 -14.62
N THR A 58 -19.06 23.10 -14.34
CA THR A 58 -17.94 22.58 -13.52
C THR A 58 -16.60 22.88 -14.18
N ARG A 59 -16.48 22.65 -15.46
CA ARG A 59 -15.24 22.87 -16.21
C ARG A 59 -14.87 24.34 -16.32
N ILE A 60 -15.85 25.19 -16.58
CA ILE A 60 -15.67 26.66 -16.61
C ILE A 60 -15.18 27.17 -15.25
N LEU A 61 -15.82 26.73 -14.16
CA LEU A 61 -15.44 27.13 -12.81
C LEU A 61 -14.03 26.67 -12.48
N VAL A 62 -13.70 25.41 -12.67
CA VAL A 62 -12.38 24.85 -12.33
C VAL A 62 -11.27 25.55 -13.12
N PHE A 63 -11.48 25.81 -14.39
CA PHE A 63 -10.51 26.55 -15.22
C PHE A 63 -10.24 27.94 -14.67
N PHE A 64 -11.27 28.74 -14.47
CA PHE A 64 -11.10 30.12 -13.98
C PHE A 64 -10.61 30.17 -12.54
N LEU A 65 -11.03 29.23 -11.68
CA LEU A 65 -10.54 29.12 -10.31
C LEU A 65 -9.02 28.89 -10.26
N HIS A 66 -8.52 27.91 -11.02
CA HIS A 66 -7.10 27.58 -11.00
C HIS A 66 -6.25 28.70 -11.64
N ARG A 67 -6.75 29.35 -12.68
CA ARG A 67 -6.07 30.52 -13.27
C ARG A 67 -6.06 31.68 -12.31
N ALA A 68 -7.15 31.98 -11.60
CA ALA A 68 -7.22 32.98 -10.54
C ALA A 68 -6.24 32.67 -9.40
N MET A 69 -6.15 31.39 -8.97
CA MET A 69 -5.19 30.94 -7.97
C MET A 69 -3.75 31.21 -8.41
N LEU A 70 -3.36 30.82 -9.63
CA LEU A 70 -2.02 31.06 -10.16
C LEU A 70 -1.69 32.57 -10.21
N ARG A 71 -2.58 33.37 -10.80
CA ARG A 71 -2.41 34.83 -10.86
C ARG A 71 -2.26 35.44 -9.48
N PHE A 72 -3.03 34.98 -8.50
CA PHE A 72 -2.92 35.44 -7.12
C PHE A 72 -1.58 35.10 -6.50
N LEU A 73 -1.12 33.86 -6.65
CA LEU A 73 0.19 33.37 -6.16
C LEU A 73 1.36 34.20 -6.74
N PHE A 74 1.27 34.58 -8.02
CA PHE A 74 2.30 35.38 -8.68
C PHE A 74 2.07 36.89 -8.59
N GLY A 75 1.04 37.36 -7.84
CA GLY A 75 0.79 38.76 -7.54
C GLY A 75 0.09 39.54 -8.64
N GLU A 76 -0.49 38.90 -9.64
CA GLU A 76 -1.32 39.50 -10.69
C GLU A 76 -2.78 39.68 -10.21
N VAL A 77 -2.97 40.51 -9.19
CA VAL A 77 -4.25 40.60 -8.45
C VAL A 77 -5.41 40.99 -9.38
N ASN A 78 -5.22 41.93 -10.31
CA ASN A 78 -6.30 42.40 -11.20
C ASN A 78 -6.81 41.27 -12.10
N GLY A 79 -5.91 40.49 -12.70
CA GLY A 79 -6.27 39.32 -13.50
C GLY A 79 -6.92 38.23 -12.67
N ALA A 80 -6.48 38.03 -11.43
CA ALA A 80 -7.10 37.07 -10.50
C ALA A 80 -8.56 37.49 -10.16
N VAL A 81 -8.84 38.78 -9.98
CA VAL A 81 -10.21 39.28 -9.77
C VAL A 81 -11.09 39.02 -10.97
N GLU A 82 -10.61 39.28 -12.19
CA GLU A 82 -11.39 38.99 -13.42
C GLU A 82 -11.76 37.56 -13.52
N ASP A 83 -10.81 36.67 -13.29
CA ASP A 83 -11.02 35.21 -13.42
C ASP A 83 -11.98 34.68 -12.35
N ILE A 84 -11.82 35.09 -11.09
CA ILE A 84 -12.71 34.60 -10.02
C ILE A 84 -14.15 35.12 -10.22
N LEU A 85 -14.34 36.30 -10.78
CA LEU A 85 -15.66 36.80 -11.12
C LEU A 85 -16.30 36.06 -12.30
N ARG A 86 -15.50 35.52 -13.24
CA ARG A 86 -15.99 34.62 -14.32
C ARG A 86 -16.35 33.24 -13.79
N ALA A 87 -15.65 32.75 -12.78
CA ALA A 87 -15.97 31.47 -12.14
C ALA A 87 -17.27 31.51 -11.32
N ARG A 88 -17.55 32.64 -10.64
CA ARG A 88 -18.63 32.82 -9.66
C ARG A 88 -20.04 32.41 -10.16
N PRO A 89 -20.50 32.76 -11.38
CA PRO A 89 -21.82 32.36 -11.86
C PRO A 89 -22.02 30.85 -11.96
N GLN A 90 -20.94 30.06 -12.03
CA GLN A 90 -20.99 28.61 -12.22
C GLN A 90 -21.05 27.86 -10.87
N LEU A 91 -20.98 28.56 -9.74
CA LEU A 91 -20.90 27.97 -8.41
C LEU A 91 -22.12 27.10 -8.06
N ALA A 92 -23.30 27.49 -8.51
CA ALA A 92 -24.53 26.76 -8.26
C ALA A 92 -24.54 25.33 -8.87
N GLY A 93 -23.72 25.08 -9.91
CA GLY A 93 -23.63 23.79 -10.59
C GLY A 93 -22.70 22.76 -9.94
N ILE A 94 -21.93 23.17 -8.91
CA ILE A 94 -20.89 22.30 -8.28
C ILE A 94 -21.06 22.15 -6.76
N GLN A 95 -22.26 22.34 -6.25
CA GLN A 95 -22.55 22.22 -4.81
C GLN A 95 -22.14 20.81 -4.30
N GLY A 96 -21.28 20.80 -3.26
CA GLY A 96 -20.77 19.58 -2.65
C GLY A 96 -19.47 19.04 -3.25
N GLU A 97 -18.90 19.67 -4.28
CA GLU A 97 -17.59 19.30 -4.81
C GLU A 97 -16.42 19.96 -4.05
N VAL A 98 -15.23 19.34 -4.09
CA VAL A 98 -14.01 19.86 -3.44
C VAL A 98 -13.62 21.25 -3.99
N ALA A 99 -13.89 21.52 -5.27
CA ALA A 99 -13.62 22.79 -5.92
C ALA A 99 -14.41 23.96 -5.31
N GLU A 100 -15.58 23.70 -4.72
CA GLU A 100 -16.41 24.72 -4.06
C GLU A 100 -15.68 25.37 -2.88
N ALA A 101 -15.05 24.59 -2.02
CA ALA A 101 -14.29 25.11 -0.88
C ALA A 101 -13.04 25.89 -1.34
N GLY A 102 -12.37 25.42 -2.37
CA GLY A 102 -11.26 26.14 -3.01
C GLY A 102 -11.71 27.48 -3.57
N PHE A 103 -12.90 27.54 -4.18
CA PHE A 103 -13.46 28.79 -4.69
C PHE A 103 -13.69 29.82 -3.57
N TYR A 104 -14.41 29.47 -2.50
CA TYR A 104 -14.68 30.41 -1.39
C TYR A 104 -13.39 30.89 -0.71
N PHE A 105 -12.39 30.01 -0.61
CA PHE A 105 -11.09 30.33 -0.04
C PHE A 105 -10.33 31.37 -0.88
N TYR A 106 -10.08 31.09 -2.16
CA TYR A 106 -9.32 31.99 -3.03
C TYR A 106 -10.10 33.25 -3.39
N ASP A 107 -11.42 33.17 -3.57
CA ASP A 107 -12.26 34.36 -3.80
C ASP A 107 -12.16 35.32 -2.63
N SER A 108 -12.10 34.85 -1.39
CA SER A 108 -11.93 35.70 -0.21
C SER A 108 -10.53 36.30 -0.13
N LEU A 109 -9.47 35.55 -0.37
CA LEU A 109 -8.09 36.06 -0.33
C LEU A 109 -7.83 37.09 -1.44
N ILE A 110 -8.34 36.84 -2.65
CA ILE A 110 -8.23 37.76 -3.78
C ILE A 110 -9.00 39.05 -3.48
N ALA A 111 -10.21 38.94 -2.94
CA ALA A 111 -11.01 40.12 -2.55
C ALA A 111 -10.32 40.96 -1.48
N LEU A 112 -9.67 40.35 -0.47
CA LEU A 112 -8.95 41.02 0.61
C LEU A 112 -7.59 41.62 0.17
N SER A 113 -7.10 41.24 -1.01
CA SER A 113 -5.87 41.82 -1.59
C SER A 113 -6.12 43.07 -2.41
N THR A 114 -7.39 43.47 -2.62
CA THR A 114 -7.79 44.67 -3.34
C THR A 114 -8.21 45.76 -2.36
N GLU A 115 -8.05 47.05 -2.76
CA GLU A 115 -8.47 48.22 -1.96
C GLU A 115 -9.97 48.53 -2.09
N LEU A 116 -10.75 47.75 -2.83
CA LEU A 116 -12.15 48.03 -3.14
C LEU A 116 -13.08 47.60 -2.02
N THR A 117 -13.86 48.58 -1.49
CA THR A 117 -14.82 48.39 -0.39
C THR A 117 -15.99 47.46 -0.74
N ASP A 118 -16.37 47.34 -2.00
CA ASP A 118 -17.48 46.49 -2.47
C ASP A 118 -17.23 44.99 -2.29
N HIS A 119 -15.99 44.59 -2.05
CA HIS A 119 -15.63 43.18 -1.89
C HIS A 119 -15.78 42.64 -0.45
N GLN A 120 -15.94 43.54 0.55
CA GLN A 120 -16.05 43.12 1.97
C GLN A 120 -17.31 42.29 2.26
N GLN A 121 -18.44 42.62 1.66
CA GLN A 121 -19.69 41.87 1.83
C GLN A 121 -19.54 40.43 1.30
N ARG A 122 -18.87 40.26 0.18
CA ARG A 122 -18.58 38.95 -0.44
C ARG A 122 -17.72 38.09 0.45
N VAL A 123 -16.70 38.64 1.09
CA VAL A 123 -15.86 37.94 2.05
C VAL A 123 -16.66 37.48 3.26
N VAL A 124 -17.58 38.30 3.78
CA VAL A 124 -18.45 37.91 4.90
C VAL A 124 -19.32 36.69 4.54
N GLU A 125 -19.93 36.72 3.35
CA GLU A 125 -20.74 35.58 2.86
C GLU A 125 -19.92 34.31 2.71
N ASN A 126 -18.74 34.40 2.09
CA ASN A 126 -17.84 33.26 1.91
C ASN A 126 -17.37 32.67 3.24
N GLN A 127 -17.09 33.54 4.23
CA GLN A 127 -16.64 33.10 5.56
C GLN A 127 -17.72 32.41 6.37
N VAL A 128 -18.98 32.67 6.14
CA VAL A 128 -20.10 31.88 6.75
C VAL A 128 -20.02 30.45 6.26
N GLN A 129 -19.81 30.24 4.97
CA GLN A 129 -19.74 28.89 4.40
C GLN A 129 -18.46 28.16 4.82
N LEU A 130 -17.30 28.82 4.77
CA LEU A 130 -16.03 28.23 5.22
C LEU A 130 -16.08 27.85 6.71
N LYS A 131 -16.71 28.69 7.55
CA LYS A 131 -16.89 28.42 8.97
C LYS A 131 -17.77 27.21 9.20
N PHE A 132 -18.86 27.09 8.48
CA PHE A 132 -19.75 25.92 8.56
C PHE A 132 -18.99 24.63 8.27
N TRP A 133 -18.16 24.58 7.23
CA TRP A 133 -17.35 23.42 6.94
C TRP A 133 -16.22 23.19 7.96
N ALA A 134 -15.60 24.25 8.48
CA ALA A 134 -14.59 24.16 9.52
C ALA A 134 -15.12 23.57 10.83
N GLU A 135 -16.38 23.83 11.18
CA GLU A 135 -17.03 23.24 12.35
C GLU A 135 -17.35 21.76 12.18
N HIS A 136 -17.61 21.28 10.95
CA HIS A 136 -17.96 19.89 10.68
C HIS A 136 -16.75 19.01 10.27
N ALA A 137 -15.75 19.60 9.62
CA ALA A 137 -14.54 18.91 9.18
C ALA A 137 -13.30 19.81 9.40
N PRO A 138 -12.89 20.05 10.65
CA PRO A 138 -11.83 21.00 10.99
C PRO A 138 -10.51 20.66 10.34
N MET A 139 -10.17 19.38 10.19
CA MET A 139 -8.94 18.94 9.53
C MET A 139 -8.79 19.44 8.08
N ASN A 140 -9.91 19.65 7.38
CA ASN A 140 -9.89 20.05 5.97
C ASN A 140 -10.07 21.55 5.74
N TYR A 141 -10.76 22.26 6.63
CA TYR A 141 -11.26 23.60 6.36
C TYR A 141 -10.91 24.64 7.43
N LEU A 142 -10.52 24.26 8.65
CA LEU A 142 -10.28 25.20 9.74
C LEU A 142 -9.12 26.16 9.42
N HIS A 143 -8.01 25.64 8.92
CA HIS A 143 -6.85 26.45 8.54
C HIS A 143 -7.15 27.42 7.38
N LYS A 144 -8.04 27.04 6.43
CA LYS A 144 -8.50 27.91 5.35
C LYS A 144 -9.35 29.06 5.89
N TRP A 145 -10.30 28.74 6.76
CA TRP A 145 -11.12 29.74 7.44
C TRP A 145 -10.27 30.70 8.27
N GLN A 146 -9.30 30.18 9.05
CA GLN A 146 -8.40 30.98 9.88
C GLN A 146 -7.52 31.93 9.03
N LEU A 147 -6.99 31.45 7.89
CA LEU A 147 -6.16 32.25 7.02
C LEU A 147 -6.95 33.44 6.39
N VAL A 148 -8.18 33.18 5.99
CA VAL A 148 -9.06 34.28 5.49
C VAL A 148 -9.42 35.26 6.61
N GLU A 149 -9.70 34.78 7.84
CA GLU A 149 -9.92 35.68 8.98
C GLU A 149 -8.66 36.47 9.33
N ALA A 150 -7.46 35.90 9.24
CA ALA A 150 -6.19 36.61 9.42
C ALA A 150 -6.04 37.77 8.44
N GLU A 151 -6.27 37.53 7.15
CA GLU A 151 -6.23 38.56 6.10
C GLU A 151 -7.33 39.61 6.31
N LYS A 152 -8.52 39.24 6.73
CA LYS A 152 -9.59 40.14 7.07
C LYS A 152 -9.22 41.04 8.28
N CYS A 153 -8.64 40.46 9.34
CA CYS A 153 -8.11 41.20 10.49
C CYS A 153 -6.98 42.14 10.08
N ARG A 154 -6.11 41.73 9.13
CA ARG A 154 -5.08 42.58 8.55
C ARG A 154 -5.67 43.84 7.87
N VAL A 155 -6.68 43.65 7.03
CA VAL A 155 -7.36 44.77 6.32
C VAL A 155 -8.10 45.69 7.27
N LEU A 156 -8.75 45.13 8.31
CA LEU A 156 -9.46 45.91 9.33
C LEU A 156 -8.55 46.55 10.38
N GLY A 157 -7.25 46.26 10.37
CA GLY A 157 -6.28 46.80 11.33
C GLY A 157 -6.25 46.12 12.69
N HIS A 158 -6.90 44.97 12.85
CA HIS A 158 -6.90 44.17 14.08
C HIS A 158 -5.63 43.32 14.21
N ARG A 159 -4.52 43.96 14.56
CA ARG A 159 -3.16 43.46 14.37
C ARG A 159 -2.83 42.20 15.21
N GLU A 160 -3.22 42.18 16.48
CA GLU A 160 -2.91 41.05 17.40
C GLU A 160 -3.68 39.80 16.97
N GLN A 161 -4.96 39.96 16.64
CA GLN A 161 -5.78 38.88 16.15
C GLN A 161 -5.28 38.30 14.82
N ALA A 162 -4.76 39.19 13.92
CA ALA A 162 -4.19 38.72 12.66
C ALA A 162 -2.96 37.84 12.89
N ILE A 163 -2.08 38.16 13.85
CA ILE A 163 -0.90 37.39 14.19
C ILE A 163 -1.30 35.99 14.66
N ASP A 164 -2.18 35.94 15.67
CA ASP A 164 -2.61 34.63 16.25
C ASP A 164 -3.29 33.76 15.19
N LEU A 165 -4.07 34.34 14.28
CA LEU A 165 -4.76 33.61 13.22
C LEU A 165 -3.82 33.13 12.12
N TYR A 166 -2.75 33.88 11.75
CA TYR A 166 -1.74 33.39 10.84
C TYR A 166 -1.03 32.18 11.43
N ASP A 167 -0.61 32.23 12.69
CA ASP A 167 0.10 31.13 13.35
C ASP A 167 -0.80 29.89 13.47
N GLN A 168 -2.08 30.07 13.81
CA GLN A 168 -3.05 28.97 13.84
C GLN A 168 -3.29 28.36 12.45
N ALA A 169 -3.41 29.18 11.42
CA ALA A 169 -3.62 28.70 10.05
C ALA A 169 -2.40 27.93 9.54
N ILE A 170 -1.18 28.39 9.84
CA ILE A 170 0.06 27.70 9.50
C ILE A 170 0.14 26.36 10.22
N ALA A 171 -0.05 26.35 11.53
CA ALA A 171 0.00 25.13 12.33
C ALA A 171 -1.07 24.11 11.85
N GLY A 172 -2.30 24.54 11.65
CA GLY A 172 -3.38 23.68 11.18
C GLY A 172 -3.14 23.10 9.78
N ALA A 173 -2.56 23.89 8.87
CA ALA A 173 -2.18 23.40 7.54
C ALA A 173 -1.06 22.38 7.60
N GLN A 174 -0.05 22.60 8.45
CA GLN A 174 1.09 21.66 8.66
C GLN A 174 0.64 20.35 9.29
N GLU A 175 -0.13 20.40 10.36
CA GLU A 175 -0.63 19.22 11.08
C GLU A 175 -1.50 18.32 10.22
N ASN A 176 -2.25 18.90 9.29
CA ASN A 176 -3.16 18.14 8.41
C ASN A 176 -2.61 17.88 7.00
N GLY A 177 -1.33 18.21 6.75
CA GLY A 177 -0.63 17.85 5.50
C GLY A 177 -0.97 18.74 4.29
N TYR A 178 -1.54 19.93 4.50
CA TYR A 178 -1.86 20.92 3.44
C TYR A 178 -0.64 21.78 3.10
N ILE A 179 0.33 21.18 2.40
CA ILE A 179 1.63 21.78 2.10
C ILE A 179 1.50 23.12 1.36
N GLN A 180 0.61 23.21 0.35
CA GLN A 180 0.39 24.39 -0.46
C GLN A 180 -0.24 25.55 0.35
N GLU A 181 -1.16 25.24 1.26
CA GLU A 181 -1.76 26.25 2.14
C GLU A 181 -0.79 26.67 3.25
N ALA A 182 0.05 25.77 3.75
CA ALA A 182 1.13 26.13 4.68
C ALA A 182 2.13 27.11 4.04
N ALA A 183 2.51 26.87 2.77
CA ALA A 183 3.37 27.77 2.00
C ALA A 183 2.74 29.15 1.85
N LEU A 184 1.48 29.19 1.41
CA LEU A 184 0.73 30.44 1.19
C LEU A 184 0.53 31.22 2.49
N ALA A 185 0.16 30.55 3.60
CA ALA A 185 -0.06 31.20 4.88
C ALA A 185 1.23 31.85 5.41
N ASN A 186 2.38 31.18 5.28
CA ASN A 186 3.69 31.75 5.61
C ASN A 186 4.04 32.94 4.73
N GLU A 187 3.76 32.91 3.40
CA GLU A 187 4.00 34.03 2.51
C GLU A 187 3.13 35.26 2.89
N LEU A 188 1.85 35.05 3.20
CA LEU A 188 0.94 36.13 3.60
C LEU A 188 1.33 36.70 4.97
N ALA A 189 1.70 35.90 5.94
CA ALA A 189 2.25 36.33 7.22
C ALA A 189 3.52 37.17 7.02
N ALA A 190 4.43 36.74 6.14
CA ALA A 190 5.63 37.51 5.82
C ALA A 190 5.30 38.89 5.22
N LYS A 191 4.36 38.94 4.29
CA LYS A 191 3.87 40.25 3.69
C LYS A 191 3.29 41.19 4.76
N PHE A 192 2.53 40.59 5.70
CA PHE A 192 2.00 41.34 6.85
C PHE A 192 3.13 41.95 7.70
N TYR A 193 4.18 41.20 8.03
CA TYR A 193 5.29 41.74 8.81
C TYR A 193 6.17 42.74 8.03
N LEU A 194 6.34 42.54 6.71
CA LEU A 194 7.03 43.48 5.84
C LEU A 194 6.33 44.82 5.78
N SER A 195 5.00 44.85 5.64
CA SER A 195 4.21 46.07 5.64
C SER A 195 4.37 46.90 6.93
N ARG A 196 4.88 46.29 7.99
CA ARG A 196 5.14 46.87 9.32
C ARG A 196 6.61 47.19 9.57
N GLY A 197 7.49 46.97 8.59
CA GLY A 197 8.94 47.17 8.75
C GLY A 197 9.62 46.18 9.66
N LYS A 198 9.02 44.98 9.89
CA LYS A 198 9.55 43.90 10.76
C LYS A 198 10.28 42.85 9.92
N GLU A 199 11.34 43.28 9.25
CA GLU A 199 12.09 42.45 8.29
C GLU A 199 12.62 41.14 8.87
N LEU A 200 13.09 41.14 10.13
CA LEU A 200 13.65 39.94 10.78
C LEU A 200 12.59 38.85 10.93
N ILE A 201 11.39 39.24 11.37
CA ILE A 201 10.27 38.27 11.53
C ILE A 201 9.77 37.81 10.16
N ALA A 202 9.61 38.77 9.22
CA ALA A 202 9.19 38.47 7.86
C ALA A 202 10.14 37.49 7.15
N ARG A 203 11.44 37.61 7.41
CA ARG A 203 12.45 36.66 6.87
C ARG A 203 12.20 35.24 7.34
N ALA A 204 11.89 35.01 8.61
CA ALA A 204 11.59 33.69 9.13
C ALA A 204 10.39 33.05 8.40
N TYR A 205 9.28 33.78 8.26
CA TYR A 205 8.12 33.31 7.52
C TYR A 205 8.39 33.12 6.01
N LEU A 206 9.22 33.95 5.38
CA LEU A 206 9.61 33.76 3.98
C LEU A 206 10.48 32.51 3.78
N GLN A 207 11.35 32.19 4.72
CA GLN A 207 12.14 30.96 4.68
C GLN A 207 11.24 29.70 4.78
N GLU A 208 10.26 29.74 5.68
CA GLU A 208 9.26 28.66 5.79
C GLU A 208 8.38 28.58 4.53
N ALA A 209 7.91 29.71 3.99
CA ALA A 209 7.16 29.71 2.73
C ALA A 209 7.97 29.11 1.58
N HIS A 210 9.24 29.50 1.45
CA HIS A 210 10.18 28.95 0.46
C HIS A 210 10.33 27.45 0.62
N TYR A 211 10.54 26.96 1.84
CA TYR A 211 10.64 25.54 2.15
C TYR A 211 9.37 24.76 1.73
N TYR A 212 8.18 25.24 2.10
CA TYR A 212 6.93 24.57 1.75
C TYR A 212 6.59 24.63 0.25
N TYR A 213 6.92 25.74 -0.45
CA TYR A 213 6.81 25.79 -1.90
C TYR A 213 7.76 24.84 -2.61
N GLN A 214 8.97 24.64 -2.07
CA GLN A 214 9.91 23.63 -2.55
C GLN A 214 9.37 22.22 -2.32
N LEU A 215 8.85 21.94 -1.13
CA LEU A 215 8.26 20.66 -0.78
C LEU A 215 7.03 20.32 -1.64
N TRP A 216 6.24 21.34 -2.00
CA TRP A 216 5.12 21.21 -2.94
C TRP A 216 5.56 20.95 -4.39
N GLY A 217 6.82 21.23 -4.74
CA GLY A 217 7.35 21.15 -6.10
C GLY A 217 7.07 22.39 -6.96
N ALA A 218 6.62 23.49 -6.36
CA ALA A 218 6.30 24.75 -7.05
C ALA A 218 7.58 25.56 -7.34
N THR A 219 8.50 25.02 -8.15
CA THR A 219 9.82 25.61 -8.41
C THR A 219 9.75 26.99 -9.05
N ALA A 220 8.77 27.26 -9.91
CA ALA A 220 8.52 28.58 -10.47
C ALA A 220 8.20 29.60 -9.37
N LYS A 221 7.37 29.22 -8.39
CA LYS A 221 7.01 30.10 -7.26
C LYS A 221 8.18 30.32 -6.30
N VAL A 222 9.03 29.31 -6.10
CA VAL A 222 10.27 29.45 -5.33
C VAL A 222 11.16 30.54 -5.93
N ARG A 223 11.38 30.50 -7.25
CA ARG A 223 12.16 31.54 -7.96
C ARG A 223 11.51 32.92 -7.92
N ASP A 224 10.17 32.97 -8.01
CA ASP A 224 9.44 34.26 -7.83
C ASP A 224 9.73 34.85 -6.46
N LEU A 225 9.68 34.07 -5.38
CA LEU A 225 10.00 34.50 -4.04
C LEU A 225 11.46 34.96 -3.92
N GLU A 226 12.41 34.17 -4.42
CA GLU A 226 13.85 34.52 -4.42
C GLU A 226 14.12 35.81 -5.17
N THR A 227 13.44 36.07 -6.29
CA THR A 227 13.58 37.28 -7.09
C THR A 227 12.91 38.46 -6.41
N ARG A 228 11.69 38.32 -5.94
CA ARG A 228 10.86 39.38 -5.36
C ARG A 228 11.38 39.88 -4.03
N TYR A 229 11.93 38.94 -3.22
CA TYR A 229 12.45 39.21 -1.88
C TYR A 229 13.97 39.01 -1.77
N ALA A 230 14.70 39.17 -2.87
CA ALA A 230 16.15 38.98 -2.94
C ALA A 230 16.95 39.59 -1.77
N PRO A 231 16.66 40.82 -1.29
CA PRO A 231 17.38 41.40 -0.17
C PRO A 231 17.22 40.62 1.16
N LEU A 232 16.07 39.94 1.32
CA LEU A 232 15.78 39.20 2.53
C LEU A 232 16.36 37.79 2.51
N PHE A 233 16.59 37.21 1.33
CA PHE A 233 17.28 35.96 1.16
C PHE A 233 18.81 36.12 1.12
N THR A 234 19.33 37.27 0.58
CA THR A 234 20.76 37.54 0.45
C THR A 234 21.35 38.33 1.61
N GLY A 235 20.57 38.76 2.58
CA GLY A 235 20.96 39.70 3.63
C GLY A 235 21.70 39.12 4.81
N THR A 236 22.98 38.80 4.60
CA THR A 236 24.01 38.79 5.65
C THR A 236 25.16 39.67 5.22
N ALA A 237 25.02 40.97 5.08
CA ALA A 237 26.16 41.88 5.00
C ALA A 237 25.74 43.34 5.09
N THR A 238 25.42 43.86 6.29
CA THR A 238 25.73 45.26 6.65
C THR A 238 25.73 45.36 8.17
N GLY A 239 26.91 45.44 8.73
CA GLY A 239 27.14 46.06 10.02
C GLY A 239 27.95 45.27 11.02
N ILE A 240 29.15 44.81 10.72
CA ILE A 240 30.31 44.86 11.62
C ILE A 240 31.55 44.74 10.74
N LYS A 241 32.35 45.82 10.68
CA LYS A 241 33.70 45.74 10.11
C LYS A 241 34.62 44.95 11.06
N HIS A 242 34.94 43.72 10.73
CA HIS A 242 36.20 43.15 11.12
C HIS A 242 36.68 42.13 10.08
N SER A 243 37.86 42.42 9.55
CA SER A 243 38.89 41.62 8.87
C SER A 243 38.42 40.54 7.86
N ARG A 244 38.74 40.83 6.60
CA ARG A 244 38.85 39.88 5.48
C ARG A 244 39.81 38.75 5.88
N THR A 245 39.29 37.56 6.02
CA THR A 245 39.87 36.29 5.55
C THR A 245 38.89 35.16 5.83
N SER A 246 38.58 34.36 4.84
CA SER A 246 37.80 33.12 4.88
C SER A 246 36.24 33.19 4.87
N SER A 247 35.60 33.78 3.86
CA SER A 247 34.13 33.69 3.71
C SER A 247 33.66 32.75 2.58
N SER A 248 34.56 32.00 1.95
CA SER A 248 34.17 31.02 0.89
C SER A 248 33.87 29.60 1.45
N GLY A 249 34.31 29.29 2.66
CA GLY A 249 34.09 27.97 3.28
C GLY A 249 32.67 27.78 3.85
N VAL A 250 32.13 28.82 4.51
CA VAL A 250 30.83 28.73 5.21
C VAL A 250 29.64 28.63 4.25
N ALA A 251 29.68 29.34 3.11
CA ALA A 251 28.60 29.27 2.12
C ALA A 251 28.57 27.93 1.36
N LEU A 252 29.75 27.32 1.18
CA LEU A 252 29.88 25.98 0.57
C LEU A 252 29.38 24.86 1.54
N ASP A 253 29.59 25.02 2.84
CA ASP A 253 29.12 24.07 3.84
C ASP A 253 27.60 24.09 3.99
N LEU A 254 26.93 25.24 3.94
CA LEU A 254 25.48 25.33 4.07
C LEU A 254 24.75 24.66 2.89
N ALA A 255 25.22 24.85 1.67
CA ALA A 255 24.69 24.19 0.47
C ALA A 255 24.88 22.65 0.54
N SER A 256 25.99 22.22 1.11
CA SER A 256 26.25 20.79 1.35
C SER A 256 25.33 20.21 2.42
N VAL A 257 25.04 20.97 3.48
CA VAL A 257 24.10 20.61 4.57
C VAL A 257 22.66 20.48 4.04
N VAL A 258 22.21 21.43 3.24
CA VAL A 258 20.86 21.38 2.62
C VAL A 258 20.73 20.16 1.72
N LYS A 259 21.72 19.89 0.84
CA LYS A 259 21.74 18.68 0.01
C LYS A 259 21.77 17.40 0.84
N ALA A 260 22.51 17.39 1.94
CA ALA A 260 22.59 16.27 2.86
C ALA A 260 21.24 16.02 3.56
N SER A 261 20.59 17.08 4.05
CA SER A 261 19.27 17.04 4.67
C SER A 261 18.21 16.53 3.70
N GLN A 262 18.20 17.05 2.48
CA GLN A 262 17.30 16.59 1.42
C GLN A 262 17.53 15.10 1.08
N ALA A 263 18.78 14.70 0.96
CA ALA A 263 19.16 13.32 0.71
C ALA A 263 18.72 12.34 1.82
N ILE A 264 18.67 12.80 3.06
CA ILE A 264 18.18 12.03 4.22
C ILE A 264 16.65 11.92 4.17
N SER A 265 15.96 13.00 3.75
CA SER A 265 14.49 13.04 3.71
C SER A 265 13.86 12.23 2.58
N GLU A 266 14.59 12.01 1.48
CA GLU A 266 14.11 11.25 0.32
C GLU A 266 14.13 9.72 0.52
N GLU A 267 14.87 9.21 1.52
CA GLU A 267 15.01 7.78 1.71
C GLU A 267 13.99 7.25 2.73
N ILE A 268 13.15 6.33 2.28
CA ILE A 268 12.07 5.71 3.08
C ILE A 268 12.51 4.38 3.69
N MET A 269 13.45 3.67 3.05
CA MET A 269 13.92 2.37 3.52
C MET A 269 14.95 2.56 4.64
N LEU A 270 14.67 2.00 5.81
CA LEU A 270 15.48 2.22 7.03
C LEU A 270 16.96 1.84 6.84
N ASP A 271 17.25 0.72 6.19
CA ASP A 271 18.63 0.26 5.94
C ASP A 271 19.42 1.24 5.09
N LYS A 272 18.82 1.72 3.98
CA LYS A 272 19.42 2.70 3.09
C LYS A 272 19.58 4.06 3.76
N LEU A 273 18.55 4.47 4.52
CA LEU A 273 18.57 5.70 5.30
C LEU A 273 19.74 5.70 6.33
N LEU A 274 19.87 4.63 7.10
CA LEU A 274 20.94 4.52 8.09
C LEU A 274 22.35 4.54 7.46
N SER A 275 22.52 3.80 6.36
CA SER A 275 23.78 3.80 5.61
C SER A 275 24.12 5.19 5.07
N ARG A 276 23.16 5.86 4.43
CA ARG A 276 23.35 7.19 3.84
C ARG A 276 23.60 8.25 4.92
N LEU A 277 22.82 8.21 6.00
CA LEU A 277 22.95 9.10 7.15
C LEU A 277 24.33 8.99 7.79
N MET A 278 24.79 7.78 8.07
CA MET A 278 26.11 7.56 8.67
C MET A 278 27.23 8.13 7.79
N LYS A 279 27.23 7.89 6.50
CA LYS A 279 28.22 8.45 5.55
C LYS A 279 28.22 9.99 5.57
N ILE A 280 27.02 10.59 5.59
CA ILE A 280 26.85 12.04 5.64
C ILE A 280 27.40 12.59 6.97
N LEU A 281 27.05 11.99 8.10
CA LEU A 281 27.49 12.43 9.43
C LEU A 281 29.00 12.30 9.61
N ILE A 282 29.59 11.15 9.25
CA ILE A 282 31.03 10.91 9.32
C ILE A 282 31.79 11.92 8.47
N LYS A 283 31.35 12.16 7.23
CA LYS A 283 31.98 13.11 6.30
C LYS A 283 31.93 14.55 6.82
N ASN A 284 30.74 15.03 7.24
CA ASN A 284 30.56 16.41 7.65
C ASN A 284 31.21 16.69 9.03
N ALA A 285 31.23 15.71 9.93
CA ALA A 285 31.94 15.82 11.19
C ALA A 285 33.48 15.79 11.04
N GLY A 286 34.00 15.27 9.92
CA GLY A 286 35.41 14.97 9.79
C GLY A 286 35.84 13.79 10.65
N ALA A 287 34.94 12.88 10.93
CA ALA A 287 35.19 11.65 11.66
C ALA A 287 35.84 10.58 10.77
N GLN A 288 36.61 9.68 11.37
CA GLN A 288 37.12 8.49 10.70
C GLN A 288 36.14 7.34 10.72
N ARG A 289 35.48 7.18 11.87
CA ARG A 289 34.45 6.13 12.04
C ARG A 289 33.28 6.64 12.86
N GLY A 290 32.20 5.92 12.83
CA GLY A 290 31.02 6.23 13.61
C GLY A 290 30.12 5.03 13.82
N CYS A 291 29.29 5.13 14.86
CA CYS A 291 28.25 4.17 15.20
C CYS A 291 26.93 4.92 15.44
N LEU A 292 25.83 4.27 15.08
CA LEU A 292 24.48 4.78 15.32
C LEU A 292 23.70 3.79 16.16
N MET A 293 23.23 4.27 17.31
CA MET A 293 22.40 3.50 18.23
C MET A 293 20.95 3.92 18.06
N LEU A 294 20.03 2.97 17.85
CA LEU A 294 18.59 3.26 17.87
C LEU A 294 17.98 2.91 19.24
N SER A 295 17.11 3.78 19.73
CA SER A 295 16.27 3.47 20.89
C SER A 295 15.06 2.66 20.44
N THR A 296 14.92 1.44 20.98
CA THR A 296 13.82 0.53 20.69
C THR A 296 13.32 -0.07 22.01
N GLN A 297 12.07 0.24 22.38
CA GLN A 297 11.46 -0.22 23.65
C GLN A 297 12.30 0.06 24.90
N GLY A 298 13.01 1.21 24.92
CA GLY A 298 13.88 1.60 26.03
C GLY A 298 15.26 0.94 26.04
N GLN A 299 15.59 0.11 25.04
CA GLN A 299 16.92 -0.47 24.85
C GLN A 299 17.65 0.23 23.71
N LEU A 300 18.96 0.42 23.88
CA LEU A 300 19.84 0.95 22.85
C LEU A 300 20.47 -0.19 22.07
N LEU A 301 20.18 -0.24 20.77
CA LEU A 301 20.71 -1.22 19.84
C LEU A 301 21.61 -0.50 18.82
N MET A 302 22.79 -1.01 18.58
CA MET A 302 23.65 -0.55 17.48
C MET A 302 23.09 -1.07 16.17
N GLU A 303 22.65 -0.15 15.33
CA GLU A 303 22.02 -0.48 14.05
C GLU A 303 22.90 -0.15 12.84
N ALA A 304 23.87 0.75 13.01
CA ALA A 304 24.85 1.03 11.96
C ALA A 304 26.23 1.32 12.57
N GLU A 305 27.25 0.82 11.89
CA GLU A 305 28.67 1.08 12.21
C GLU A 305 29.45 1.17 10.89
N GLY A 306 30.45 2.06 10.83
CA GLY A 306 31.32 2.13 9.66
C GLY A 306 32.21 3.37 9.61
N ASN A 307 32.77 3.59 8.42
CA ASN A 307 33.60 4.70 8.05
C ASN A 307 33.05 5.42 6.80
N GLN A 308 33.83 6.30 6.17
CA GLN A 308 33.36 7.03 4.96
C GLN A 308 33.13 6.13 3.74
N GLU A 309 33.80 5.00 3.64
CA GLU A 309 33.75 4.09 2.49
C GLU A 309 32.67 3.00 2.69
N GLU A 310 32.67 2.36 3.85
CA GLU A 310 31.82 1.23 4.15
C GLU A 310 31.03 1.43 5.45
N VAL A 311 29.71 1.16 5.39
CA VAL A 311 28.80 1.20 6.52
C VAL A 311 28.00 -0.09 6.54
N THR A 312 28.10 -0.83 7.63
CA THR A 312 27.27 -2.02 7.90
C THR A 312 26.04 -1.58 8.70
N VAL A 313 24.86 -2.02 8.29
CA VAL A 313 23.58 -1.60 8.87
C VAL A 313 22.75 -2.78 9.36
N LEU A 314 21.75 -2.50 10.23
CA LEU A 314 20.77 -3.44 10.79
C LEU A 314 21.44 -4.59 11.55
N GLN A 315 22.45 -4.28 12.35
CA GLN A 315 23.14 -5.26 13.17
C GLN A 315 22.35 -5.66 14.43
N SER A 316 21.52 -4.74 14.94
CA SER A 316 20.68 -4.91 16.16
C SER A 316 21.49 -5.45 17.36
N VAL A 317 22.74 -4.95 17.52
CA VAL A 317 23.65 -5.37 18.60
C VAL A 317 23.34 -4.56 19.86
N PRO A 318 22.98 -5.21 20.99
CA PRO A 318 22.77 -4.52 22.24
C PRO A 318 24.03 -3.76 22.71
N LEU A 319 23.87 -2.57 23.29
CA LEU A 319 24.96 -1.72 23.73
C LEU A 319 25.99 -2.47 24.62
N GLN A 320 25.52 -3.39 25.45
CA GLN A 320 26.37 -4.21 26.34
C GLN A 320 27.34 -5.12 25.60
N ASN A 321 27.03 -5.47 24.35
CA ASN A 321 27.83 -6.35 23.50
C ASN A 321 28.71 -5.58 22.51
N CYS A 322 28.57 -4.24 22.45
CA CYS A 322 29.36 -3.39 21.57
C CYS A 322 30.76 -3.23 22.11
N ARG A 323 31.78 -3.52 21.29
CA ARG A 323 33.19 -3.34 21.59
C ARG A 323 33.83 -2.14 20.89
N SER A 324 33.08 -1.49 20.03
CA SER A 324 33.55 -0.47 19.10
C SER A 324 33.20 0.97 19.53
N LEU A 325 32.77 1.18 20.79
CA LEU A 325 32.37 2.47 21.33
C LEU A 325 32.44 2.47 22.86
N SER A 326 32.42 3.67 23.47
CA SER A 326 32.35 3.83 24.92
C SER A 326 30.92 3.71 25.43
N PRO A 327 30.55 2.64 26.16
CA PRO A 327 29.24 2.52 26.78
C PRO A 327 28.96 3.61 27.80
N GLY A 328 29.99 4.11 28.49
CA GLY A 328 29.86 5.18 29.47
C GLY A 328 29.38 6.49 28.88
N ILE A 329 29.95 6.89 27.73
CA ILE A 329 29.52 8.10 26.98
C ILE A 329 28.12 7.94 26.43
N ILE A 330 27.79 6.79 25.80
CA ILE A 330 26.46 6.52 25.26
C ILE A 330 25.40 6.60 26.37
N ASN A 331 25.62 5.95 27.51
CA ASN A 331 24.67 5.96 28.61
C ASN A 331 24.51 7.36 29.24
N TYR A 332 25.57 8.16 29.29
CA TYR A 332 25.48 9.55 29.73
C TYR A 332 24.57 10.36 28.80
N VAL A 333 24.83 10.32 27.47
CA VAL A 333 24.04 11.03 26.46
C VAL A 333 22.58 10.54 26.44
N ALA A 334 22.36 9.25 26.59
CA ALA A 334 21.01 8.69 26.65
C ALA A 334 20.19 9.21 27.83
N ARG A 335 20.85 9.40 28.99
CA ARG A 335 20.19 9.84 30.22
C ARG A 335 19.99 11.35 30.30
N THR A 336 20.96 12.14 29.82
CA THR A 336 20.95 13.60 29.96
C THR A 336 20.33 14.30 28.76
N GLY A 337 20.37 13.68 27.57
CA GLY A 337 20.03 14.34 26.31
C GLY A 337 21.08 15.39 25.87
N GLU A 338 22.23 15.46 26.53
CA GLU A 338 23.27 16.42 26.21
C GLU A 338 24.34 15.80 25.32
N SER A 339 24.85 16.57 24.35
CA SER A 339 25.97 16.14 23.51
C SER A 339 27.27 16.13 24.28
N VAL A 340 28.11 15.13 24.04
CA VAL A 340 29.47 15.03 24.60
C VAL A 340 30.50 15.29 23.50
N VAL A 341 31.39 16.25 23.71
CA VAL A 341 32.53 16.57 22.84
C VAL A 341 33.79 16.42 23.65
N LEU A 342 34.72 15.59 23.23
CA LEU A 342 36.04 15.42 23.87
C LEU A 342 37.09 15.75 22.82
N ASP A 343 37.79 16.85 23.04
CA ASP A 343 38.87 17.29 22.15
C ASP A 343 40.12 16.40 22.29
N ASP A 344 40.45 15.99 23.51
CA ASP A 344 41.40 14.93 23.80
C ASP A 344 40.79 13.92 24.78
N ALA A 345 40.19 12.87 24.21
CA ALA A 345 39.45 11.88 25.00
C ALA A 345 40.32 11.09 25.99
N THR A 346 41.64 11.06 25.78
CA THR A 346 42.57 10.32 26.61
C THR A 346 43.02 11.11 27.86
N HIS A 347 43.02 12.45 27.77
CA HIS A 347 43.54 13.33 28.82
C HIS A 347 42.48 14.26 29.43
N GLU A 348 41.36 14.48 28.77
CA GLU A 348 40.34 15.43 29.17
C GLU A 348 38.97 14.79 29.47
N GLY A 349 38.26 15.38 30.46
CA GLY A 349 36.87 15.04 30.77
C GLY A 349 36.68 13.89 31.74
N GLN A 350 35.41 13.64 32.09
CA GLN A 350 34.98 12.65 33.07
C GLN A 350 35.08 11.19 32.59
N PHE A 351 35.37 10.96 31.31
CA PHE A 351 35.35 9.64 30.67
C PHE A 351 36.76 9.03 30.50
N THR A 352 37.82 9.67 30.96
CA THR A 352 39.22 9.17 30.89
C THR A 352 39.41 7.81 31.57
N HIS A 353 38.49 7.42 32.48
CA HIS A 353 38.51 6.13 33.17
C HIS A 353 37.63 5.06 32.52
N ASP A 354 36.91 5.37 31.44
CA ASP A 354 36.14 4.40 30.67
C ASP A 354 37.06 3.33 30.09
N SER A 355 36.62 2.07 30.13
CA SER A 355 37.44 0.92 29.69
C SER A 355 37.79 1.01 28.20
N TYR A 356 36.85 1.46 27.39
CA TYR A 356 37.06 1.63 25.96
C TYR A 356 38.07 2.74 25.67
N ILE A 357 37.96 3.90 26.34
CA ILE A 357 38.88 5.03 26.15
C ILE A 357 40.32 4.64 26.53
N ARG A 358 40.47 3.85 27.60
CA ARG A 358 41.81 3.37 28.03
C ARG A 358 42.41 2.36 27.05
N GLU A 359 41.60 1.47 26.51
CA GLU A 359 42.06 0.39 25.65
C GLU A 359 42.38 0.88 24.24
N TYR A 360 41.48 1.68 23.65
CA TYR A 360 41.55 2.09 22.21
C TYR A 360 42.14 3.49 22.02
N GLN A 361 42.26 4.30 23.09
CA GLN A 361 42.89 5.63 23.09
C GLN A 361 42.45 6.57 21.96
N PRO A 362 41.12 6.76 21.73
CA PRO A 362 40.64 7.68 20.70
C PRO A 362 41.10 9.10 21.03
N LYS A 363 41.59 9.87 20.00
CA LYS A 363 42.03 11.25 20.23
C LYS A 363 40.84 12.19 20.45
N SER A 364 39.89 12.19 19.52
CA SER A 364 38.68 13.01 19.65
C SER A 364 37.43 12.15 19.56
N VAL A 365 36.45 12.43 20.43
CA VAL A 365 35.16 11.74 20.46
C VAL A 365 34.02 12.75 20.45
N LEU A 366 33.00 12.48 19.64
CA LEU A 366 31.73 13.20 19.59
C LEU A 366 30.57 12.24 19.74
N CYS A 367 29.69 12.53 20.68
CA CYS A 367 28.45 11.76 20.86
C CYS A 367 27.24 12.70 20.92
N VAL A 368 26.30 12.54 20.02
CA VAL A 368 25.15 13.45 19.84
C VAL A 368 23.86 12.68 19.92
N PRO A 369 22.86 13.11 20.74
CA PRO A 369 21.53 12.53 20.73
C PRO A 369 20.74 13.08 19.53
N LEU A 370 19.98 12.21 18.87
CA LEU A 370 18.97 12.57 17.88
C LEU A 370 17.60 12.60 18.57
N MET A 371 17.11 13.79 18.83
CA MET A 371 15.85 14.00 19.55
C MET A 371 14.75 14.39 18.60
N ASN A 372 13.52 13.87 18.81
CA ASN A 372 12.33 14.35 18.17
C ASN A 372 11.23 14.55 19.23
N GLN A 373 10.64 15.75 19.29
CA GLN A 373 9.58 16.11 20.27
C GLN A 373 9.93 15.72 21.73
N GLY A 374 11.18 15.91 22.13
CA GLY A 374 11.65 15.56 23.47
C GLY A 374 11.93 14.07 23.72
N GLN A 375 11.73 13.22 22.72
CA GLN A 375 12.04 11.79 22.78
C GLN A 375 13.38 11.48 22.13
N LEU A 376 14.17 10.61 22.77
CA LEU A 376 15.41 10.10 22.21
C LEU A 376 15.12 9.03 21.15
N ILE A 377 15.39 9.34 19.90
CA ILE A 377 15.20 8.43 18.75
C ILE A 377 16.46 7.61 18.53
N SER A 378 17.64 8.26 18.57
CA SER A 378 18.91 7.65 18.23
C SER A 378 20.05 8.38 18.93
N ILE A 379 21.24 7.75 18.97
CA ILE A 379 22.50 8.38 19.38
C ILE A 379 23.53 8.12 18.30
N VAL A 380 24.23 9.17 17.88
CA VAL A 380 25.38 9.09 16.98
C VAL A 380 26.65 9.23 17.77
N TYR A 381 27.55 8.27 17.64
CA TYR A 381 28.87 8.25 18.22
C TYR A 381 29.94 8.30 17.13
N LEU A 382 30.81 9.28 17.15
CA LEU A 382 31.83 9.53 16.14
C LEU A 382 33.21 9.64 16.76
N GLU A 383 34.23 9.12 16.07
CA GLU A 383 35.63 9.18 16.51
C GLU A 383 36.56 9.71 15.41
N ASN A 384 37.57 10.42 15.85
CA ASN A 384 38.74 10.77 15.04
C ASN A 384 40.03 10.47 15.81
N ASN A 385 40.86 9.57 15.27
CA ASN A 385 42.10 9.10 15.88
C ASN A 385 43.35 9.75 15.26
N LEU A 386 43.18 10.67 14.27
CA LEU A 386 44.29 11.37 13.64
C LEU A 386 44.67 12.64 14.40
N THR A 387 43.67 13.43 14.81
CA THR A 387 43.91 14.77 15.40
C THR A 387 43.13 14.93 16.70
N ILE A 388 43.69 15.74 17.60
CA ILE A 388 42.98 16.28 18.77
C ILE A 388 42.15 17.48 18.29
N GLY A 389 40.98 17.72 18.88
CA GLY A 389 40.09 18.83 18.51
C GLY A 389 39.49 18.70 17.10
N ALA A 390 39.21 17.48 16.66
CA ALA A 390 38.66 17.24 15.34
C ALA A 390 37.22 17.79 15.18
N PHE A 391 36.47 17.90 16.27
CA PHE A 391 35.05 18.27 16.29
C PHE A 391 34.86 19.74 16.67
N THR A 392 35.08 20.65 15.72
CA THR A 392 34.97 22.11 15.94
C THR A 392 33.51 22.54 16.16
N ALA A 393 33.33 23.74 16.76
CA ALA A 393 32.00 24.32 17.02
C ALA A 393 31.14 24.43 15.74
N ASP A 394 31.74 24.83 14.62
CA ASP A 394 31.05 24.96 13.34
C ASP A 394 30.55 23.60 12.83
N ARG A 395 31.38 22.55 12.94
CA ARG A 395 30.97 21.18 12.57
C ARG A 395 29.85 20.65 13.47
N LEU A 396 29.90 21.01 14.77
CA LEU A 396 28.85 20.63 15.71
C LEU A 396 27.50 21.29 15.37
N GLU A 397 27.51 22.53 14.90
CA GLU A 397 26.31 23.24 14.49
C GLU A 397 25.67 22.60 13.25
N VAL A 398 26.48 22.23 12.25
CA VAL A 398 26.05 21.46 11.08
C VAL A 398 25.45 20.11 11.48
N LEU A 399 26.09 19.40 12.40
CA LEU A 399 25.59 18.11 12.88
C LEU A 399 24.28 18.24 13.65
N LYS A 400 24.07 19.31 14.43
CA LYS A 400 22.80 19.57 15.12
C LYS A 400 21.65 19.78 14.14
N LEU A 401 21.87 20.53 13.04
CA LEU A 401 20.88 20.71 11.99
C LEU A 401 20.53 19.38 11.30
N LEU A 402 21.54 18.60 10.91
CA LEU A 402 21.35 17.28 10.32
C LEU A 402 20.68 16.29 11.29
N SER A 403 20.97 16.40 12.58
CA SER A 403 20.43 15.53 13.63
C SER A 403 18.92 15.65 13.78
N SER A 404 18.38 16.86 13.71
CA SER A 404 16.94 17.08 13.79
C SER A 404 16.22 16.40 12.63
N GLN A 405 16.69 16.62 11.40
CA GLN A 405 16.12 15.99 10.20
C GLN A 405 16.31 14.47 10.21
N ALA A 406 17.47 13.99 10.66
CA ALA A 406 17.75 12.57 10.79
C ALA A 406 16.79 11.87 11.76
N ALA A 407 16.48 12.50 12.90
CA ALA A 407 15.55 11.95 13.88
C ALA A 407 14.16 11.75 13.29
N ILE A 408 13.64 12.76 12.57
CA ILE A 408 12.34 12.70 11.87
C ILE A 408 12.36 11.60 10.81
N SER A 409 13.38 11.56 9.96
CA SER A 409 13.47 10.59 8.87
C SER A 409 13.59 9.14 9.38
N ILE A 410 14.38 8.91 10.46
CA ILE A 410 14.48 7.59 11.10
C ILE A 410 13.12 7.17 11.67
N GLN A 411 12.41 8.08 12.33
CA GLN A 411 11.09 7.77 12.89
C GLN A 411 10.08 7.42 11.79
N ASN A 412 10.04 8.20 10.70
CA ASN A 412 9.19 7.93 9.55
C ASN A 412 9.52 6.58 8.90
N ALA A 413 10.81 6.27 8.70
CA ALA A 413 11.24 4.99 8.14
C ALA A 413 10.88 3.79 9.05
N LYS A 414 10.99 3.95 10.38
CA LYS A 414 10.52 2.94 11.36
C LYS A 414 9.01 2.71 11.24
N LEU A 415 8.21 3.79 11.28
CA LEU A 415 6.74 3.70 11.14
C LEU A 415 6.35 3.04 9.82
N TYR A 416 6.99 3.43 8.71
CA TYR A 416 6.76 2.80 7.41
C TYR A 416 7.07 1.30 7.42
N THR A 417 8.19 0.92 8.06
CA THR A 417 8.60 -0.48 8.19
C THR A 417 7.59 -1.27 9.04
N GLU A 418 7.08 -0.69 10.13
CA GLU A 418 6.06 -1.30 10.98
C GLU A 418 4.73 -1.47 10.24
N VAL A 419 4.25 -0.43 9.56
CA VAL A 419 3.03 -0.48 8.74
C VAL A 419 3.17 -1.56 7.66
N ARG A 420 4.32 -1.64 7.01
CA ARG A 420 4.59 -2.67 6.01
C ARG A 420 4.56 -4.07 6.60
N LYS A 421 5.14 -4.29 7.79
CA LYS A 421 5.08 -5.58 8.51
C LYS A 421 3.64 -5.94 8.88
N ILE A 422 2.86 -4.96 9.36
CA ILE A 422 1.45 -5.16 9.70
C ILE A 422 0.66 -5.54 8.45
N ASN A 423 0.84 -4.84 7.33
CA ASN A 423 0.18 -5.16 6.07
C ASN A 423 0.55 -6.57 5.57
N GLN A 424 1.83 -6.94 5.61
CA GLN A 424 2.26 -8.31 5.26
C GLN A 424 1.67 -9.38 6.19
N ALA A 425 1.47 -9.06 7.46
CA ALA A 425 0.80 -9.96 8.39
C ALA A 425 -0.69 -10.13 8.05
N TYR A 426 -1.39 -9.05 7.72
CA TYR A 426 -2.80 -9.10 7.29
C TYR A 426 -2.99 -9.89 5.99
N GLU A 427 -2.05 -9.81 5.04
CA GLU A 427 -2.11 -10.57 3.78
C GLU A 427 -2.11 -12.10 3.97
N ARG A 428 -1.64 -12.59 5.12
CA ARG A 428 -1.73 -14.01 5.48
C ARG A 428 -3.13 -14.43 5.90
N PHE A 429 -3.99 -13.48 6.31
CA PHE A 429 -5.36 -13.74 6.74
C PHE A 429 -6.38 -13.37 5.68
N VAL A 430 -6.10 -12.37 4.85
CA VAL A 430 -6.96 -11.92 3.76
C VAL A 430 -6.16 -11.92 2.46
N PRO A 431 -6.50 -12.81 1.51
CA PRO A 431 -5.81 -12.88 0.24
C PRO A 431 -5.87 -11.56 -0.53
N ARG A 432 -4.76 -11.12 -1.11
CA ARG A 432 -4.72 -9.89 -1.94
C ARG A 432 -5.73 -9.91 -3.09
N GLN A 433 -5.95 -11.07 -3.67
CA GLN A 433 -6.90 -11.27 -4.75
C GLN A 433 -8.33 -10.89 -4.32
N PHE A 434 -8.69 -11.16 -3.06
CA PHE A 434 -9.99 -10.77 -2.51
C PHE A 434 -10.18 -9.25 -2.55
N LEU A 435 -9.16 -8.47 -2.13
CA LEU A 435 -9.19 -7.01 -2.19
C LEU A 435 -9.26 -6.49 -3.63
N GLN A 436 -8.51 -7.11 -4.55
CA GLN A 436 -8.51 -6.75 -5.96
C GLN A 436 -9.89 -6.93 -6.60
N PHE A 437 -10.59 -8.03 -6.31
CA PHE A 437 -11.95 -8.27 -6.82
C PHE A 437 -12.95 -7.25 -6.27
N LEU A 438 -12.83 -6.84 -5.02
CA LEU A 438 -13.62 -5.77 -4.42
C LEU A 438 -13.21 -4.37 -4.88
N ARG A 439 -12.14 -4.24 -5.70
CA ARG A 439 -11.55 -2.97 -6.15
C ARG A 439 -11.12 -2.08 -4.98
N LYS A 440 -10.60 -2.68 -3.92
CA LYS A 440 -10.06 -1.99 -2.74
C LYS A 440 -8.55 -1.97 -2.79
N SER A 441 -7.96 -0.84 -2.44
CA SER A 441 -6.49 -0.67 -2.40
C SER A 441 -5.89 -1.19 -1.09
N SER A 442 -6.66 -1.20 -0.03
CA SER A 442 -6.26 -1.61 1.32
C SER A 442 -7.38 -2.34 2.05
N ILE A 443 -7.01 -3.17 3.02
CA ILE A 443 -7.96 -3.80 3.95
C ILE A 443 -8.76 -2.78 4.76
N VAL A 444 -8.20 -1.59 4.98
CA VAL A 444 -8.86 -0.48 5.71
C VAL A 444 -10.07 0.08 4.94
N ASP A 445 -10.06 -0.06 3.60
CA ASP A 445 -11.13 0.44 2.73
C ASP A 445 -12.32 -0.53 2.64
N VAL A 446 -12.17 -1.74 3.20
CA VAL A 446 -13.20 -2.79 3.14
C VAL A 446 -14.31 -2.50 4.15
N GLN A 447 -15.55 -2.50 3.67
CA GLN A 447 -16.73 -2.28 4.49
C GLN A 447 -17.63 -3.51 4.52
N LEU A 448 -18.43 -3.63 5.58
CA LEU A 448 -19.42 -4.69 5.69
C LEU A 448 -20.44 -4.57 4.56
N GLY A 449 -20.64 -5.67 3.81
CA GLY A 449 -21.55 -5.71 2.67
C GLY A 449 -20.91 -5.36 1.33
N ASP A 450 -19.60 -5.04 1.27
CA ASP A 450 -18.89 -4.96 0.01
C ASP A 450 -19.01 -6.30 -0.73
N GLN A 451 -19.44 -6.28 -1.98
CA GLN A 451 -19.69 -7.49 -2.75
C GLN A 451 -19.50 -7.29 -4.24
N VAL A 452 -19.15 -8.37 -4.92
CA VAL A 452 -19.03 -8.42 -6.39
C VAL A 452 -19.48 -9.78 -6.91
N GLN A 453 -20.21 -9.78 -8.00
CA GLN A 453 -20.61 -11.01 -8.70
C GLN A 453 -19.54 -11.36 -9.73
N LEU A 454 -19.03 -12.59 -9.64
CA LEU A 454 -17.97 -13.10 -10.52
C LEU A 454 -18.30 -14.52 -11.01
N GLU A 455 -17.77 -14.89 -12.16
CA GLU A 455 -17.75 -16.27 -12.59
C GLU A 455 -16.38 -16.86 -12.24
N MET A 456 -16.37 -17.93 -11.42
CA MET A 456 -15.15 -18.56 -10.93
C MET A 456 -15.28 -20.08 -10.91
N SER A 457 -14.13 -20.76 -10.98
CA SER A 457 -14.06 -22.16 -10.61
C SER A 457 -13.76 -22.30 -9.12
N VAL A 458 -14.53 -23.14 -8.44
CA VAL A 458 -14.40 -23.43 -7.02
C VAL A 458 -13.87 -24.86 -6.88
N LEU A 459 -12.79 -25.02 -6.15
CA LEU A 459 -12.18 -26.30 -5.84
C LEU A 459 -12.32 -26.58 -4.34
N PHE A 460 -12.88 -27.72 -4.00
CA PHE A 460 -12.81 -28.31 -2.66
C PHE A 460 -11.88 -29.50 -2.67
N ALA A 461 -11.05 -29.61 -1.66
CA ALA A 461 -10.19 -30.79 -1.43
C ALA A 461 -10.24 -31.17 0.04
N ASP A 462 -10.32 -32.48 0.34
CA ASP A 462 -10.43 -33.01 1.71
C ASP A 462 -9.61 -34.29 1.87
N ILE A 463 -9.01 -34.52 3.05
CA ILE A 463 -8.25 -35.74 3.35
C ILE A 463 -9.19 -36.89 3.66
N ARG A 464 -8.97 -38.02 3.03
CA ARG A 464 -9.77 -39.20 3.26
C ARG A 464 -9.53 -39.81 4.63
N ASP A 465 -10.64 -40.12 5.31
CA ASP A 465 -10.63 -40.78 6.64
C ASP A 465 -9.81 -40.01 7.69
N PHE A 466 -9.76 -38.67 7.54
CA PHE A 466 -8.97 -37.77 8.41
C PHE A 466 -9.38 -37.92 9.88
N THR A 467 -10.67 -38.04 10.19
CA THR A 467 -11.16 -38.20 11.58
C THR A 467 -10.51 -39.39 12.25
N ALA A 468 -10.49 -40.54 11.57
CA ALA A 468 -9.85 -41.74 12.10
C ALA A 468 -8.31 -41.59 12.22
N LEU A 469 -7.70 -40.89 11.28
CA LEU A 469 -6.27 -40.60 11.33
C LEU A 469 -5.93 -39.64 12.50
N SER A 470 -6.72 -38.58 12.70
CA SER A 470 -6.50 -37.59 13.76
C SER A 470 -6.67 -38.17 15.18
N GLU A 471 -7.56 -39.14 15.35
CA GLU A 471 -7.74 -39.83 16.64
C GLU A 471 -6.49 -40.64 17.08
N THR A 472 -5.58 -40.96 16.16
CA THR A 472 -4.31 -41.62 16.45
C THR A 472 -3.18 -40.69 16.84
N MET A 473 -3.38 -39.35 16.75
CA MET A 473 -2.39 -38.33 16.95
C MET A 473 -2.64 -37.51 18.22
N THR A 474 -1.58 -36.93 18.77
CA THR A 474 -1.74 -35.85 19.77
C THR A 474 -2.27 -34.59 19.08
N PRO A 475 -2.95 -33.65 19.79
CA PRO A 475 -3.39 -32.38 19.20
C PRO A 475 -2.25 -31.62 18.56
N GLU A 476 -1.06 -31.64 19.15
CA GLU A 476 0.12 -30.93 18.62
C GLU A 476 0.63 -31.60 17.32
N ASP A 477 0.69 -32.89 17.27
CA ASP A 477 1.13 -33.66 16.08
C ASP A 477 0.11 -33.51 14.94
N ASN A 478 -1.19 -33.49 15.28
CA ASN A 478 -2.25 -33.22 14.31
C ASN A 478 -2.10 -31.84 13.67
N PHE A 479 -1.83 -30.78 14.45
CA PHE A 479 -1.54 -29.44 13.92
C PHE A 479 -0.31 -29.44 13.02
N LYS A 480 0.78 -30.09 13.42
CA LYS A 480 2.01 -30.19 12.61
C LYS A 480 1.74 -30.93 11.30
N PHE A 481 0.97 -32.01 11.35
CA PHE A 481 0.60 -32.82 10.19
C PHE A 481 -0.23 -32.00 9.20
N ILE A 482 -1.32 -31.33 9.66
CA ILE A 482 -2.17 -30.50 8.81
C ILE A 482 -1.33 -29.38 8.17
N ASN A 483 -0.54 -28.64 8.94
CA ASN A 483 0.30 -27.57 8.43
C ASN A 483 1.33 -28.07 7.41
N SER A 484 1.90 -29.26 7.62
CA SER A 484 2.82 -29.89 6.65
C SER A 484 2.13 -30.22 5.34
N TYR A 485 0.90 -30.69 5.38
CA TYR A 485 0.08 -30.96 4.19
C TYR A 485 -0.30 -29.65 3.48
N LEU A 486 -0.87 -28.69 4.20
CA LEU A 486 -1.35 -27.44 3.64
C LEU A 486 -0.22 -26.61 3.01
N SER A 487 0.96 -26.57 3.63
CA SER A 487 2.13 -25.84 3.11
C SER A 487 2.67 -26.40 1.78
N ARG A 488 2.30 -27.63 1.41
CA ARG A 488 2.63 -28.20 0.10
C ARG A 488 1.55 -27.98 -0.93
N MET A 489 0.28 -27.87 -0.51
CA MET A 489 -0.85 -27.68 -1.42
C MET A 489 -1.03 -26.22 -1.84
N GLU A 490 -0.76 -25.26 -0.94
CA GLU A 490 -0.91 -23.84 -1.19
C GLU A 490 -0.07 -23.34 -2.38
N PRO A 491 1.24 -23.61 -2.50
CA PRO A 491 2.02 -23.19 -3.66
C PRO A 491 1.47 -23.74 -4.99
N VAL A 492 1.03 -25.01 -4.98
CA VAL A 492 0.48 -25.67 -6.17
C VAL A 492 -0.79 -24.98 -6.67
N ILE A 493 -1.66 -24.55 -5.76
CA ILE A 493 -2.87 -23.80 -6.07
C ILE A 493 -2.49 -22.43 -6.66
N SER A 494 -1.54 -21.74 -6.03
CA SER A 494 -1.08 -20.40 -6.45
C SER A 494 -0.36 -20.41 -7.80
N GLU A 495 0.46 -21.41 -8.08
CA GLU A 495 1.16 -21.60 -9.37
C GLU A 495 0.19 -21.83 -10.53
N ASN A 496 -1.01 -22.37 -10.22
CA ASN A 496 -2.09 -22.53 -11.19
C ASN A 496 -3.10 -21.35 -11.15
N TYR A 497 -2.68 -20.15 -10.73
CA TYR A 497 -3.48 -18.93 -10.69
C TYR A 497 -4.72 -18.96 -9.78
N GLY A 498 -4.74 -19.90 -8.81
CA GLY A 498 -5.75 -19.96 -7.77
C GLY A 498 -5.31 -19.25 -6.50
N PHE A 499 -6.25 -19.03 -5.61
CA PHE A 499 -5.99 -18.59 -4.23
C PHE A 499 -6.91 -19.34 -3.27
N ILE A 500 -6.42 -19.49 -2.04
CA ILE A 500 -7.19 -20.18 -1.00
C ILE A 500 -8.14 -19.17 -0.37
N ASP A 501 -9.43 -19.48 -0.38
CA ASP A 501 -10.45 -18.71 0.31
C ASP A 501 -10.41 -18.99 1.81
N LYS A 502 -10.43 -20.26 2.17
CA LYS A 502 -10.31 -20.71 3.57
C LYS A 502 -9.89 -22.17 3.71
N TYR A 503 -9.38 -22.47 4.88
CA TYR A 503 -9.16 -23.84 5.36
C TYR A 503 -10.34 -24.27 6.24
N MET A 504 -10.79 -25.49 6.10
CA MET A 504 -11.92 -26.06 6.85
C MET A 504 -11.46 -27.36 7.55
N GLY A 505 -10.69 -27.19 8.62
CA GLY A 505 -10.00 -28.33 9.23
C GLY A 505 -8.87 -28.84 8.35
N ASP A 506 -9.00 -30.04 7.82
CA ASP A 506 -8.11 -30.65 6.83
C ASP A 506 -8.51 -30.33 5.39
N GLY A 507 -9.67 -29.70 5.20
CA GLY A 507 -10.19 -29.30 3.89
C GLY A 507 -9.65 -27.96 3.40
N ILE A 508 -9.52 -27.85 2.08
CA ILE A 508 -9.11 -26.64 1.36
C ILE A 508 -10.26 -26.20 0.47
N MET A 509 -10.62 -24.91 0.54
CA MET A 509 -11.45 -24.25 -0.44
C MET A 509 -10.61 -23.25 -1.23
N ALA A 510 -10.48 -23.44 -2.55
CA ALA A 510 -9.71 -22.57 -3.43
C ALA A 510 -10.58 -22.02 -4.57
N LEU A 511 -10.26 -20.81 -5.02
CA LEU A 511 -10.97 -20.07 -6.06
C LEU A 511 -10.03 -19.75 -7.22
N PHE A 512 -10.58 -19.81 -8.45
CA PHE A 512 -9.88 -19.52 -9.69
C PHE A 512 -10.74 -18.58 -10.54
N SER A 513 -10.24 -17.39 -10.80
CA SER A 513 -10.97 -16.34 -11.54
C SER A 513 -10.77 -16.35 -13.05
N GLY A 514 -9.87 -17.19 -13.53
CA GLY A 514 -9.52 -17.31 -14.95
C GLY A 514 -10.20 -18.48 -15.64
N GLU A 515 -9.45 -19.13 -16.51
CA GLU A 515 -9.87 -20.32 -17.25
C GLU A 515 -10.18 -21.48 -16.31
N ALA A 516 -11.21 -22.28 -16.61
CA ALA A 516 -11.56 -23.47 -15.84
C ALA A 516 -10.42 -24.52 -15.84
N ASP A 517 -9.59 -24.49 -16.87
CA ASP A 517 -8.39 -25.29 -17.00
C ASP A 517 -7.41 -25.10 -15.81
N ASN A 518 -7.33 -23.88 -15.27
CA ASN A 518 -6.45 -23.60 -14.14
C ASN A 518 -6.85 -24.40 -12.89
N ALA A 519 -8.14 -24.50 -12.62
CA ALA A 519 -8.64 -25.30 -11.48
C ALA A 519 -8.40 -26.81 -11.69
N VAL A 520 -8.60 -27.30 -12.93
CA VAL A 520 -8.37 -28.72 -13.24
C VAL A 520 -6.88 -29.04 -13.17
N LYS A 521 -6.00 -28.18 -13.72
CA LYS A 521 -4.54 -28.32 -13.60
C LYS A 521 -4.10 -28.32 -12.14
N ALA A 522 -4.65 -27.39 -11.33
CA ALA A 522 -4.36 -27.35 -9.90
C ALA A 522 -4.74 -28.68 -9.21
N GLY A 523 -5.93 -29.22 -9.49
CA GLY A 523 -6.34 -30.52 -8.96
C GLY A 523 -5.42 -31.68 -9.34
N ILE A 524 -4.98 -31.74 -10.61
CA ILE A 524 -4.02 -32.72 -11.10
C ILE A 524 -2.67 -32.54 -10.39
N SER A 525 -2.15 -31.31 -10.31
CA SER A 525 -0.86 -31.01 -9.69
C SER A 525 -0.88 -31.28 -8.17
N MET A 526 -2.01 -31.02 -7.49
CA MET A 526 -2.19 -31.37 -6.07
C MET A 526 -2.05 -32.89 -5.85
N LEU A 527 -2.64 -33.71 -6.71
CA LEU A 527 -2.53 -35.16 -6.63
C LEU A 527 -1.11 -35.67 -6.91
N GLN A 528 -0.39 -35.01 -7.83
CA GLN A 528 1.02 -35.29 -8.10
C GLN A 528 1.90 -34.95 -6.89
N SER A 529 1.74 -33.73 -6.34
CA SER A 529 2.45 -33.30 -5.13
C SER A 529 2.14 -34.20 -3.93
N LEU A 530 0.89 -34.68 -3.82
CA LEU A 530 0.51 -35.64 -2.80
C LEU A 530 1.25 -36.98 -2.94
N THR A 531 1.50 -37.42 -4.15
CA THR A 531 2.27 -38.67 -4.40
C THR A 531 3.70 -38.51 -3.87
N GLU A 532 4.35 -37.38 -4.11
CA GLU A 532 5.68 -37.03 -3.58
C GLU A 532 5.65 -36.92 -2.05
N TYR A 533 4.63 -36.29 -1.49
CA TYR A 533 4.43 -36.17 -0.05
C TYR A 533 4.29 -37.55 0.61
N ASN A 534 3.52 -38.45 0.02
CA ASN A 534 3.35 -39.80 0.51
C ASN A 534 4.64 -40.63 0.49
N GLN A 535 5.52 -40.42 -0.50
CA GLN A 535 6.87 -41.02 -0.50
C GLN A 535 7.72 -40.53 0.68
N TYR A 536 7.66 -39.20 0.95
CA TYR A 536 8.33 -38.63 2.11
C TYR A 536 7.78 -39.19 3.43
N CYS A 537 6.46 -39.25 3.57
CA CYS A 537 5.78 -39.84 4.74
C CYS A 537 6.16 -41.30 4.96
N ALA A 538 6.19 -42.12 3.89
CA ALA A 538 6.58 -43.52 3.96
C ALA A 538 8.03 -43.69 4.45
N ASN A 539 8.96 -42.87 3.98
CA ASN A 539 10.34 -42.84 4.44
C ASN A 539 10.49 -42.43 5.92
N SER A 540 9.50 -41.74 6.46
CA SER A 540 9.42 -41.29 7.87
C SER A 540 8.55 -42.19 8.73
N GLY A 541 8.03 -43.31 8.20
CA GLY A 541 7.22 -44.28 8.92
C GLY A 541 5.74 -43.92 9.08
N TYR A 542 5.26 -42.91 8.36
CA TYR A 542 3.85 -42.50 8.37
C TYR A 542 3.03 -43.17 7.27
N ALA A 543 1.74 -43.42 7.54
CA ALA A 543 0.82 -43.96 6.55
C ALA A 543 0.55 -42.95 5.41
N PRO A 544 0.45 -43.42 4.15
CA PRO A 544 0.12 -42.57 3.03
C PRO A 544 -1.34 -42.06 3.14
N ILE A 545 -1.53 -40.78 2.83
CA ILE A 545 -2.85 -40.15 2.81
C ILE A 545 -3.42 -40.11 1.39
N LYS A 546 -4.73 -39.96 1.29
CA LYS A 546 -5.47 -39.73 0.03
C LYS A 546 -6.33 -38.52 0.19
N ILE A 547 -6.53 -37.79 -0.90
CA ILE A 547 -7.46 -36.64 -0.95
C ILE A 547 -8.56 -36.89 -1.99
N GLY A 548 -9.70 -36.24 -1.77
CA GLY A 548 -10.74 -36.08 -2.79
C GLY A 548 -10.81 -34.65 -3.21
N ILE A 549 -10.97 -34.41 -4.52
CA ILE A 549 -11.06 -33.08 -5.10
C ILE A 549 -12.33 -32.95 -5.93
N GLY A 550 -13.14 -31.94 -5.64
CA GLY A 550 -14.35 -31.61 -6.42
C GLY A 550 -14.25 -30.19 -6.98
N ILE A 551 -14.49 -30.03 -8.28
CA ILE A 551 -14.42 -28.73 -8.98
C ILE A 551 -15.75 -28.41 -9.65
N ASN A 552 -16.22 -27.19 -9.44
CA ASN A 552 -17.35 -26.62 -10.15
C ASN A 552 -17.09 -25.19 -10.57
N THR A 553 -17.54 -24.83 -11.77
CA THR A 553 -17.42 -23.45 -12.32
C THR A 553 -18.81 -22.81 -12.44
N GLY A 554 -18.95 -21.61 -11.92
CA GLY A 554 -20.21 -20.87 -12.02
C GLY A 554 -20.17 -19.49 -11.41
N SER A 555 -21.29 -18.78 -11.50
CA SER A 555 -21.46 -17.46 -10.90
C SER A 555 -21.53 -17.55 -9.38
N LEU A 556 -20.80 -16.68 -8.70
CA LEU A 556 -20.80 -16.55 -7.25
C LEU A 556 -20.72 -15.08 -6.82
N MET A 557 -21.19 -14.81 -5.61
CA MET A 557 -20.98 -13.52 -4.93
C MET A 557 -19.77 -13.65 -4.03
N LEU A 558 -18.76 -12.83 -4.27
CA LEU A 558 -17.60 -12.65 -3.40
C LEU A 558 -17.80 -11.36 -2.64
N GLY A 559 -17.66 -11.37 -1.30
CA GLY A 559 -17.89 -10.19 -0.49
C GLY A 559 -17.61 -10.38 0.98
N THR A 560 -17.91 -9.34 1.76
CA THR A 560 -17.74 -9.31 3.21
C THR A 560 -19.07 -9.58 3.91
N MET A 561 -19.06 -10.47 4.87
CA MET A 561 -20.21 -10.85 5.66
C MET A 561 -19.86 -10.90 7.16
N GLY A 562 -20.81 -10.55 8.01
CA GLY A 562 -20.66 -10.64 9.47
C GLY A 562 -21.29 -9.48 10.22
N GLY A 563 -20.68 -9.08 11.32
CA GLY A 563 -21.08 -7.93 12.15
C GLY A 563 -20.02 -6.85 12.21
N GLN A 564 -20.31 -5.74 12.86
CA GLN A 564 -19.39 -4.59 12.97
C GLN A 564 -18.04 -4.95 13.62
N ASN A 565 -18.04 -5.90 14.57
CA ASN A 565 -16.83 -6.28 15.31
C ASN A 565 -16.08 -7.47 14.68
N ARG A 566 -16.70 -8.17 13.72
CA ARG A 566 -16.10 -9.30 13.01
C ARG A 566 -16.69 -9.42 11.62
N MET A 567 -15.84 -9.31 10.63
CA MET A 567 -16.16 -9.51 9.21
C MET A 567 -15.31 -10.65 8.68
N ASP A 568 -15.93 -11.52 7.88
CA ASP A 568 -15.23 -12.55 7.13
C ASP A 568 -15.40 -12.28 5.64
N GLY A 569 -14.31 -12.36 4.88
CA GLY A 569 -14.35 -12.43 3.42
C GLY A 569 -14.83 -13.83 3.03
N THR A 570 -15.84 -13.91 2.18
CA THR A 570 -16.40 -15.21 1.77
C THR A 570 -17.06 -15.15 0.40
N VAL A 571 -17.34 -16.33 -0.13
CA VAL A 571 -18.14 -16.50 -1.34
C VAL A 571 -19.43 -17.24 -1.03
N ILE A 572 -20.51 -16.80 -1.66
CA ILE A 572 -21.84 -17.38 -1.52
C ILE A 572 -22.40 -17.70 -2.90
N SER A 573 -22.75 -18.95 -3.12
CA SER A 573 -23.46 -19.37 -4.36
C SER A 573 -23.87 -20.84 -4.28
N ASP A 574 -24.87 -21.21 -5.07
CA ASP A 574 -25.15 -22.60 -5.39
C ASP A 574 -23.96 -23.31 -6.06
N ALA A 575 -23.14 -22.55 -6.81
CA ALA A 575 -21.95 -23.10 -7.45
C ALA A 575 -20.91 -23.58 -6.41
N VAL A 576 -20.78 -22.88 -5.29
CA VAL A 576 -19.92 -23.28 -4.16
C VAL A 576 -20.42 -24.56 -3.52
N ASN A 577 -21.72 -24.61 -3.22
CA ASN A 577 -22.36 -25.80 -2.63
C ASN A 577 -22.25 -27.04 -3.52
N LEU A 578 -22.36 -26.85 -4.84
CA LEU A 578 -22.21 -27.93 -5.81
C LEU A 578 -20.79 -28.48 -5.82
N ALA A 579 -19.76 -27.62 -5.79
CA ALA A 579 -18.36 -28.03 -5.73
C ALA A 579 -18.07 -28.88 -4.48
N ALA A 580 -18.58 -28.48 -3.30
CA ALA A 580 -18.42 -29.23 -2.05
C ALA A 580 -19.09 -30.61 -2.13
N ARG A 581 -20.29 -30.71 -2.77
CA ARG A 581 -20.96 -32.00 -2.96
C ARG A 581 -20.19 -32.91 -3.91
N VAL A 582 -19.65 -32.35 -5.00
CA VAL A 582 -18.84 -33.11 -5.97
C VAL A 582 -17.57 -33.64 -5.32
N GLU A 583 -16.96 -32.88 -4.40
CA GLU A 583 -15.86 -33.39 -3.58
C GLU A 583 -16.34 -34.63 -2.79
N ASN A 584 -17.46 -34.55 -2.06
CA ASN A 584 -17.99 -35.67 -1.31
C ASN A 584 -18.30 -36.91 -2.17
N LEU A 585 -18.76 -36.75 -3.41
CA LEU A 585 -18.99 -37.86 -4.35
C LEU A 585 -17.71 -38.63 -4.68
N THR A 586 -16.53 -38.05 -4.58
CA THR A 586 -15.27 -38.74 -4.76
C THR A 586 -15.08 -39.90 -3.77
N LYS A 587 -15.72 -39.85 -2.57
CA LYS A 587 -15.76 -40.94 -1.58
C LYS A 587 -16.59 -42.12 -2.12
N ASN A 588 -17.75 -41.81 -2.67
CA ASN A 588 -18.72 -42.81 -3.14
C ASN A 588 -18.18 -43.60 -4.35
N TYR A 589 -17.54 -42.89 -5.29
CA TYR A 589 -16.96 -43.51 -6.49
C TYR A 589 -15.52 -43.97 -6.30
N LYS A 590 -14.89 -43.65 -5.17
CA LYS A 590 -13.48 -43.96 -4.84
C LYS A 590 -12.50 -43.43 -5.90
N VAL A 591 -12.79 -42.25 -6.44
CA VAL A 591 -11.96 -41.53 -7.41
C VAL A 591 -11.41 -40.27 -6.78
N PRO A 592 -10.21 -39.80 -7.17
CA PRO A 592 -9.56 -38.68 -6.49
C PRO A 592 -10.03 -37.30 -6.98
N LEU A 593 -10.45 -37.14 -8.23
CA LEU A 593 -10.78 -35.87 -8.82
C LEU A 593 -12.05 -35.93 -9.67
N LEU A 594 -13.02 -35.12 -9.32
CA LEU A 594 -14.27 -34.94 -10.03
C LEU A 594 -14.49 -33.50 -10.45
N ILE A 595 -15.06 -33.32 -11.63
CA ILE A 595 -15.50 -32.01 -12.14
C ILE A 595 -16.96 -32.09 -12.60
N THR A 596 -17.65 -30.94 -12.54
CA THR A 596 -19.01 -30.85 -13.04
C THR A 596 -19.07 -30.60 -14.55
N GLN A 597 -20.24 -30.80 -15.15
CA GLN A 597 -20.55 -30.40 -16.51
C GLN A 597 -20.30 -28.91 -16.76
N HIS A 598 -20.52 -28.05 -15.76
CA HIS A 598 -20.29 -26.62 -15.86
C HIS A 598 -18.79 -26.32 -16.04
N THR A 599 -17.89 -26.99 -15.32
CA THR A 599 -16.44 -26.91 -15.50
C THR A 599 -16.03 -27.53 -16.84
N TYR A 600 -16.52 -28.74 -17.15
CA TYR A 600 -16.17 -29.45 -18.39
C TYR A 600 -16.46 -28.63 -19.66
N ARG A 601 -17.60 -27.96 -19.73
CA ARG A 601 -18.01 -27.10 -20.87
C ARG A 601 -17.17 -25.83 -21.01
N ARG A 602 -16.45 -25.43 -19.97
CA ARG A 602 -15.60 -24.23 -19.94
C ARG A 602 -14.12 -24.54 -20.11
N LEU A 603 -13.75 -25.80 -20.29
CA LEU A 603 -12.39 -26.19 -20.65
C LEU A 603 -12.11 -25.71 -22.07
N ILE A 604 -10.95 -25.11 -22.29
CA ILE A 604 -10.51 -24.64 -23.61
C ILE A 604 -10.39 -25.83 -24.58
N ASN A 605 -9.77 -26.90 -24.09
CA ASN A 605 -9.64 -28.13 -24.85
C ASN A 605 -9.71 -29.36 -23.92
N SER A 606 -10.89 -29.96 -23.83
CA SER A 606 -11.14 -31.15 -22.99
C SER A 606 -10.32 -32.37 -23.42
N SER A 607 -9.83 -32.43 -24.68
CA SER A 607 -9.02 -33.55 -25.16
C SER A 607 -7.60 -33.58 -24.59
N HIS A 608 -7.16 -32.50 -23.93
CA HIS A 608 -5.88 -32.46 -23.25
C HIS A 608 -5.87 -33.25 -21.93
N TYR A 609 -7.07 -33.65 -21.47
CA TYR A 609 -7.26 -34.31 -20.19
C TYR A 609 -7.87 -35.70 -20.39
N ALA A 610 -7.48 -36.64 -19.54
CA ALA A 610 -8.12 -37.95 -19.47
C ALA A 610 -9.42 -37.85 -18.64
N ILE A 611 -10.53 -37.58 -19.33
CA ILE A 611 -11.85 -37.32 -18.71
C ILE A 611 -12.87 -38.32 -19.26
N ARG A 612 -13.74 -38.86 -18.38
CA ARG A 612 -14.93 -39.62 -18.75
C ARG A 612 -16.14 -39.19 -17.93
N SER A 613 -17.34 -39.33 -18.49
CA SER A 613 -18.59 -39.20 -17.75
C SER A 613 -18.68 -40.25 -16.65
N LEU A 614 -19.06 -39.86 -15.44
CA LEU A 614 -19.14 -40.77 -14.30
C LEU A 614 -20.55 -40.96 -13.79
N ASP A 615 -21.34 -39.88 -13.65
CA ASP A 615 -22.71 -39.98 -13.13
C ASP A 615 -23.52 -38.71 -13.50
N ILE A 616 -24.84 -38.80 -13.26
CA ILE A 616 -25.76 -37.66 -13.36
C ILE A 616 -26.39 -37.49 -11.96
N VAL A 617 -26.07 -36.38 -11.30
CA VAL A 617 -26.51 -36.10 -9.93
C VAL A 617 -27.57 -35.00 -9.90
N LYS A 618 -28.56 -35.16 -9.02
CA LYS A 618 -29.57 -34.13 -8.80
C LYS A 618 -29.09 -33.10 -7.79
N VAL A 619 -29.18 -31.83 -8.14
CA VAL A 619 -28.83 -30.76 -7.22
C VAL A 619 -29.96 -30.61 -6.19
N LYS A 620 -29.66 -30.79 -4.90
CA LYS A 620 -30.66 -30.71 -3.81
C LYS A 620 -31.30 -29.32 -3.81
N GLY A 621 -32.62 -29.28 -3.85
CA GLY A 621 -33.42 -28.04 -3.90
C GLY A 621 -33.67 -27.49 -5.30
N LYS A 622 -33.17 -28.16 -6.38
CA LYS A 622 -33.44 -27.82 -7.77
C LYS A 622 -33.83 -29.07 -8.54
N SER A 623 -34.56 -28.87 -9.62
CA SER A 623 -34.90 -29.94 -10.58
C SER A 623 -33.78 -30.21 -11.61
N GLU A 624 -32.68 -29.48 -11.50
CA GLU A 624 -31.57 -29.57 -12.48
C GLU A 624 -30.70 -30.80 -12.22
N LEU A 625 -30.43 -31.53 -13.28
CA LEU A 625 -29.52 -32.66 -13.30
C LEU A 625 -28.17 -32.21 -13.85
N VAL A 626 -27.10 -32.53 -13.12
CA VAL A 626 -25.72 -32.14 -13.49
C VAL A 626 -24.88 -33.38 -13.69
N THR A 627 -24.30 -33.52 -14.88
CA THR A 627 -23.32 -34.57 -15.16
C THR A 627 -22.00 -34.30 -14.43
N VAL A 628 -21.46 -35.33 -13.81
CA VAL A 628 -20.17 -35.33 -13.12
C VAL A 628 -19.18 -36.18 -13.91
N TYR A 629 -17.97 -35.66 -14.04
CA TYR A 629 -16.90 -36.30 -14.81
C TYR A 629 -15.72 -36.66 -13.90
N GLU A 630 -15.15 -37.83 -14.11
CA GLU A 630 -13.87 -38.25 -13.51
C GLU A 630 -12.72 -37.67 -14.35
N VAL A 631 -11.74 -37.06 -13.69
CA VAL A 631 -10.44 -36.67 -14.27
C VAL A 631 -9.40 -37.65 -13.73
N PHE A 632 -8.80 -38.48 -14.59
CA PHE A 632 -7.91 -39.56 -14.19
C PHE A 632 -6.50 -39.47 -14.79
N ASP A 633 -6.05 -38.19 -14.99
CA ASP A 633 -4.70 -37.90 -15.49
C ASP A 633 -3.59 -38.40 -14.59
N THR A 634 -3.85 -38.46 -13.28
CA THR A 634 -2.90 -38.88 -12.25
C THR A 634 -2.92 -40.40 -11.99
N ASP A 635 -3.75 -41.16 -12.68
CA ASP A 635 -3.69 -42.63 -12.60
C ASP A 635 -2.36 -43.14 -13.16
N ILE A 636 -1.90 -44.27 -12.64
CA ILE A 636 -0.69 -44.92 -13.18
C ILE A 636 -0.90 -45.24 -14.67
N PRO A 637 0.16 -45.15 -15.50
CA PRO A 637 0.03 -45.20 -16.96
C PRO A 637 -0.81 -46.38 -17.49
N GLU A 638 -0.66 -47.56 -16.91
CA GLU A 638 -1.38 -48.78 -17.29
C GLU A 638 -2.89 -48.64 -17.05
N ILE A 639 -3.28 -48.09 -15.89
CA ILE A 639 -4.69 -47.86 -15.53
C ILE A 639 -5.28 -46.75 -16.40
N LYS A 640 -4.54 -45.67 -16.61
CA LYS A 640 -4.97 -44.54 -17.46
C LYS A 640 -5.25 -45.02 -18.89
N GLN A 641 -4.34 -45.80 -19.49
CA GLN A 641 -4.53 -46.35 -20.83
C GLN A 641 -5.72 -47.29 -20.90
N ALA A 642 -5.87 -48.20 -19.93
CA ALA A 642 -6.98 -49.11 -19.85
C ALA A 642 -8.33 -48.40 -19.70
N LYS A 643 -8.43 -47.33 -18.87
CA LYS A 643 -9.62 -46.47 -18.76
C LYS A 643 -9.92 -45.73 -20.05
N LEU A 644 -8.90 -45.21 -20.75
CA LEU A 644 -9.09 -44.56 -22.05
C LEU A 644 -9.63 -45.55 -23.10
N ALA A 645 -9.10 -46.78 -23.15
CA ALA A 645 -9.55 -47.81 -24.08
C ALA A 645 -10.99 -48.29 -23.81
N THR A 646 -11.45 -48.21 -22.55
CA THR A 646 -12.81 -48.64 -22.15
C THR A 646 -13.77 -47.47 -21.95
N LYS A 647 -13.37 -46.23 -22.23
CA LYS A 647 -14.18 -45.01 -21.97
C LYS A 647 -15.56 -45.08 -22.61
N ASP A 648 -15.62 -45.37 -23.92
CA ASP A 648 -16.88 -45.41 -24.66
C ASP A 648 -17.78 -46.54 -24.16
N ILE A 649 -17.19 -47.71 -23.81
CA ILE A 649 -17.93 -48.85 -23.26
C ILE A 649 -18.50 -48.48 -21.87
N PHE A 650 -17.74 -47.78 -21.04
CA PHE A 650 -18.16 -47.32 -19.72
C PHE A 650 -19.32 -46.30 -19.85
N GLU A 651 -19.20 -45.29 -20.73
CA GLU A 651 -20.24 -44.27 -20.96
C GLU A 651 -21.52 -44.87 -21.56
N GLN A 652 -21.40 -45.88 -22.44
CA GLN A 652 -22.55 -46.64 -22.92
C GLN A 652 -23.20 -47.45 -21.79
N GLY A 653 -22.39 -48.06 -20.90
CA GLY A 653 -22.90 -48.73 -19.70
C GLY A 653 -23.70 -47.80 -18.79
N LEU A 654 -23.21 -46.57 -18.57
CA LEU A 654 -23.93 -45.54 -17.81
C LEU A 654 -25.26 -45.16 -18.50
N SER A 655 -25.29 -45.07 -19.83
CA SER A 655 -26.54 -44.76 -20.56
C SER A 655 -27.58 -45.87 -20.33
N PHE A 656 -27.23 -47.15 -20.42
CA PHE A 656 -28.13 -48.23 -20.10
C PHE A 656 -28.54 -48.25 -18.61
N TYR A 657 -27.62 -48.00 -17.71
CA TYR A 657 -27.91 -47.89 -16.27
C TYR A 657 -28.99 -46.85 -16.01
N ASN A 658 -28.86 -45.65 -16.60
CA ASN A 658 -29.81 -44.54 -16.45
C ASN A 658 -31.19 -44.84 -17.13
N GLN A 659 -31.17 -45.72 -18.13
CA GLN A 659 -32.41 -46.25 -18.77
C GLN A 659 -32.99 -47.44 -17.99
N GLN A 660 -32.44 -47.79 -16.81
CA GLN A 660 -32.83 -48.97 -15.99
C GLN A 660 -32.61 -50.32 -16.67
N ASN A 661 -31.86 -50.38 -17.77
CA ASN A 661 -31.47 -51.62 -18.40
C ASN A 661 -30.21 -52.18 -17.70
N PHE A 662 -30.40 -52.69 -16.48
CA PHE A 662 -29.32 -53.12 -15.62
C PHE A 662 -28.61 -54.39 -16.16
N THR A 663 -29.26 -55.19 -16.94
CA THR A 663 -28.64 -56.38 -17.57
C THR A 663 -27.59 -55.96 -18.60
N ALA A 664 -28.00 -55.14 -19.58
CA ALA A 664 -27.08 -54.61 -20.59
C ALA A 664 -25.96 -53.77 -19.97
N ALA A 665 -26.26 -52.92 -18.96
CA ALA A 665 -25.30 -52.15 -18.23
C ALA A 665 -24.26 -53.01 -17.54
N SER A 666 -24.68 -54.12 -16.87
CA SER A 666 -23.77 -55.02 -16.15
C SER A 666 -22.76 -55.73 -17.06
N GLU A 667 -23.19 -56.14 -18.27
CA GLU A 667 -22.31 -56.71 -19.29
C GLU A 667 -21.20 -55.74 -19.73
N LEU A 668 -21.55 -54.47 -19.93
CA LEU A 668 -20.59 -53.46 -20.36
C LEU A 668 -19.61 -53.08 -19.24
N PHE A 669 -20.06 -52.97 -17.99
CA PHE A 669 -19.16 -52.73 -16.86
C PHE A 669 -18.28 -53.94 -16.59
N ALA A 670 -18.76 -55.18 -16.81
CA ALA A 670 -17.92 -56.36 -16.72
C ALA A 670 -16.79 -56.35 -17.77
N LYS A 671 -17.09 -55.99 -19.04
CA LYS A 671 -16.07 -55.80 -20.09
C LYS A 671 -15.01 -54.71 -19.70
N CYS A 672 -15.45 -53.61 -19.09
CA CYS A 672 -14.51 -52.60 -18.59
C CYS A 672 -13.54 -53.25 -17.55
N LEU A 673 -14.04 -54.07 -16.67
CA LEU A 673 -13.25 -54.74 -15.64
C LEU A 673 -12.35 -55.86 -16.17
N GLU A 674 -12.71 -56.49 -17.29
CA GLU A 674 -11.83 -57.45 -18.00
C GLU A 674 -10.57 -56.73 -18.51
N THR A 675 -10.70 -55.47 -19.00
CA THR A 675 -9.58 -54.67 -19.48
C THR A 675 -8.85 -53.96 -18.34
N CYS A 676 -9.61 -53.44 -17.36
CA CYS A 676 -9.08 -52.69 -16.20
C CYS A 676 -9.67 -53.22 -14.88
N ALA A 677 -9.14 -54.28 -14.35
CA ALA A 677 -9.60 -54.91 -13.09
C ALA A 677 -9.53 -53.94 -11.90
N SER A 678 -8.74 -52.87 -11.96
CA SER A 678 -8.58 -51.84 -10.93
C SER A 678 -9.56 -50.65 -11.06
N ASP A 679 -10.40 -50.62 -12.09
CA ASP A 679 -11.41 -49.57 -12.28
C ASP A 679 -12.50 -49.64 -11.21
N ARG A 680 -12.38 -48.78 -10.19
CA ARG A 680 -13.26 -48.79 -9.03
C ARG A 680 -14.67 -48.33 -9.38
N ALA A 681 -14.81 -47.33 -10.27
CA ALA A 681 -16.12 -46.87 -10.70
C ALA A 681 -16.89 -47.94 -11.47
N ALA A 682 -16.26 -48.63 -12.42
CA ALA A 682 -16.88 -49.72 -13.13
C ALA A 682 -17.33 -50.85 -12.18
N ARG A 683 -16.52 -51.17 -11.16
CA ARG A 683 -16.85 -52.18 -10.14
C ARG A 683 -18.06 -51.78 -9.30
N ILE A 684 -18.15 -50.48 -8.93
CA ILE A 684 -19.29 -49.95 -8.16
C ILE A 684 -20.57 -50.08 -8.99
N TYR A 685 -20.53 -49.64 -10.26
CA TYR A 685 -21.70 -49.76 -11.15
C TYR A 685 -22.09 -51.19 -11.43
N LEU A 686 -21.15 -52.11 -11.66
CA LEU A 686 -21.43 -53.52 -11.81
C LEU A 686 -22.16 -54.06 -10.56
N HIS A 687 -21.65 -53.72 -9.37
CA HIS A 687 -22.28 -54.17 -8.12
C HIS A 687 -23.70 -53.61 -7.96
N ARG A 688 -23.92 -52.35 -8.30
CA ARG A 688 -25.26 -51.71 -8.29
C ARG A 688 -26.21 -52.42 -9.28
N CYS A 689 -25.75 -52.71 -10.51
CA CYS A 689 -26.55 -53.40 -11.49
C CYS A 689 -26.95 -54.79 -10.96
N ILE A 690 -26.03 -55.60 -10.44
CA ILE A 690 -26.30 -56.91 -9.90
C ILE A 690 -27.30 -56.84 -8.72
N LYS A 691 -27.18 -55.81 -7.86
CA LYS A 691 -28.11 -55.61 -6.76
C LYS A 691 -29.52 -55.29 -7.32
N CYS A 692 -29.65 -54.38 -8.27
CA CYS A 692 -30.94 -54.03 -8.89
C CYS A 692 -31.57 -55.19 -9.66
N ILE A 693 -30.80 -56.07 -10.28
CA ILE A 693 -31.29 -57.26 -10.96
C ILE A 693 -31.87 -58.28 -9.93
N ASN A 694 -31.25 -58.40 -8.77
CA ASN A 694 -31.63 -59.39 -7.75
C ASN A 694 -32.77 -58.88 -6.82
N THR A 695 -32.92 -57.57 -6.62
CA THR A 695 -33.99 -56.95 -5.82
C THR A 695 -34.99 -56.32 -6.75
N ASN A 696 -36.19 -56.89 -6.90
CA ASN A 696 -37.25 -56.36 -7.80
C ASN A 696 -37.51 -54.87 -7.53
N SER A 697 -36.92 -54.03 -8.35
CA SER A 697 -37.18 -52.65 -8.83
C SER A 697 -37.49 -51.47 -7.87
N ASP A 698 -37.94 -51.61 -6.62
CA ASP A 698 -38.32 -50.44 -5.81
C ASP A 698 -37.18 -49.78 -5.02
N ASP A 699 -36.11 -50.50 -4.76
CA ASP A 699 -34.90 -50.02 -4.01
C ASP A 699 -33.96 -49.12 -4.87
N TRP A 700 -34.27 -48.93 -6.18
CA TRP A 700 -33.42 -48.10 -7.07
C TRP A 700 -33.43 -46.63 -6.64
N ILE A 701 -34.61 -46.11 -6.17
CA ILE A 701 -34.78 -44.72 -5.73
C ILE A 701 -33.93 -44.46 -4.47
N GLU A 702 -33.90 -45.39 -3.50
CA GLU A 702 -33.06 -45.23 -2.30
C GLU A 702 -31.54 -45.29 -2.60
N LEU A 703 -31.13 -46.04 -3.62
CA LEU A 703 -29.73 -46.09 -4.08
C LEU A 703 -29.30 -44.85 -4.87
N SER A 704 -30.24 -44.12 -5.50
CA SER A 704 -29.99 -42.85 -6.17
C SER A 704 -30.13 -41.62 -5.24
N ASP A 705 -30.99 -41.70 -4.22
CA ASP A 705 -31.24 -40.60 -3.25
C ASP A 705 -30.29 -40.63 -2.06
N SER A 706 -29.51 -41.67 -1.83
CA SER A 706 -28.41 -41.71 -0.83
C SER A 706 -27.11 -41.03 -1.24
N LEU A 707 -27.19 -40.21 -2.29
CA LEU A 707 -26.06 -39.46 -2.81
C LEU A 707 -26.18 -37.94 -2.44
#